data_4e9555c845011c651d3b324fd36d457b
#
_entry.id   4e9555c845011c651d3b324fd36d457b
#
_cell.length_a   1.000
_cell.length_b   1.000
_cell.length_c   1.000
_cell.angle_alpha   90.00
_cell.angle_beta   90.00
_cell.angle_gamma   90.00
#
_symmetry.space_group_name_H-M   'P 1'
#
loop_
_entity.id
_entity.type
_entity.pdbx_description
1 polymer ?
#
loop_
_entity_poly.entity_id
_entity_poly.type
_entity_poly.pdbx_seq_one_letter_code
_entity_poly.pdbx_strand_id
1 'polypeptide(L)'
;MRYWIILFSLSLFGSSYAQSERTPVVSFQDAYKRIYQATVIHRTPPTIDGKLDEDLWLNQGNWSEKFVQVIPFERAHTDSWTRVKLFYDEQNIYVGVYCKDIHPEEMNAFIGNRDDNSNGDLISIAFDSYHDYRAAVEFNINLGGNKTDLTVTDKLSVNLSWNAVWEGKTHRNPADSSWTAELRIPFSQIRYNQSNPEGTWGLHVRRIIRRNNEVQNWSLIPIKNNGHVFSFGEMHGMDSLPRPKGIEVLPYAMGKLVREPKIPNHPYRRGARWKPNVGVDAKFALKDYTVDLSINPDYGQVELDPSVMNLTAYEVFYEEKRPFFLEGKHIFEFENDSDGLMFYSRRIGSKPRYQPLEVDNELTFASTADFVPILGALKLTGTNRNGLTIGVLESITAPTFSSLTRNGAEERVHTEPLTNYTVGRVQKNWDGNTLLGAMVTSVNRRLNQEHLSSILVNNAFAAGVDFTQYFSNRLYYLESKAMFSSLDGTADAIRHTKTNATHFYHRESAQNYLGLGEDDTRLSGAGGYIKAGKKGNAQWNFAQTFAWSSPGFDLNDVGYLKQTDYKLNESEIAFRKTDPWGPLRFAGINLTQRNVWDYGGRAIDNNLALQWRSLSILHRIEMDFKETFNWNTVDSRILRGGPDLRYAPNFTSDFMISSDRAKPIVVKIEYDGKHFLNDQAQYNEIRPSLTFRLGQHIHLTSQLNYAWNKDHLQYVNTVALLGNANDRAAYVMGRMRQETYGLTFRLQGNITPDFSIQYYGSPFSSSARYDQFKLAGETLSHDYRKRFHELTDEQISWDDDHYTFNDGTRNGTFGNPDFSFNEFRSNLVIRWEYRPGSTLYAVWEHNRNGHRQVYQPGWGNQLHQLWHIAPSNTFMLKMNYWLGW
;
A
#
# COMPACT_ATOMS: atom_id res chain seq x y z
N MET A 1 -38.51 7.70 15.20
CA MET A 1 -38.77 6.36 14.72
C MET A 1 -37.68 5.44 15.24
N ARG A 2 -38.03 4.28 15.74
CA ARG A 2 -37.37 3.44 16.72
C ARG A 2 -35.96 3.00 16.30
N TYR A 3 -34.94 3.47 17.02
CA TYR A 3 -33.59 2.92 17.02
C TYR A 3 -33.62 1.58 17.77
N TRP A 4 -33.37 0.48 17.09
CA TRP A 4 -33.02 -0.79 17.70
C TRP A 4 -31.55 -0.73 18.11
N ILE A 5 -31.33 -0.39 19.38
CA ILE A 5 -30.08 -0.69 20.06
C ILE A 5 -30.11 -2.21 20.27
N ILE A 6 -29.33 -2.93 19.47
CA ILE A 6 -29.04 -4.34 19.75
C ILE A 6 -28.03 -4.35 20.90
N LEU A 7 -28.55 -4.29 22.10
CA LEU A 7 -27.86 -4.75 23.30
C LEU A 7 -27.75 -6.27 23.19
N PHE A 8 -26.67 -6.78 22.63
CA PHE A 8 -26.28 -8.17 22.78
C PHE A 8 -26.04 -8.41 24.27
N SER A 9 -27.01 -9.00 24.93
CA SER A 9 -26.90 -9.45 26.31
C SER A 9 -25.76 -10.47 26.44
N LEU A 10 -24.68 -10.06 27.10
CA LEU A 10 -23.54 -10.87 27.55
C LEU A 10 -23.94 -11.94 28.62
N SER A 11 -25.13 -12.49 28.58
CA SER A 11 -25.65 -13.39 29.62
C SER A 11 -25.67 -14.88 29.23
N LEU A 12 -24.79 -15.33 28.34
CA LEU A 12 -24.72 -16.77 28.00
C LEU A 12 -23.28 -17.33 28.01
N PHE A 13 -22.48 -17.03 29.02
CA PHE A 13 -21.27 -17.81 29.30
C PHE A 13 -20.99 -17.90 30.80
N GLY A 14 -21.94 -18.48 31.50
CA GLY A 14 -21.69 -19.10 32.79
C GLY A 14 -21.22 -20.54 32.57
N SER A 15 -19.98 -20.75 32.13
CA SER A 15 -19.32 -22.03 32.22
C SER A 15 -18.03 -21.88 32.99
N SER A 16 -17.91 -22.61 34.05
CA SER A 16 -16.81 -22.79 34.96
C SER A 16 -15.44 -22.59 34.26
N TYR A 17 -14.80 -21.47 34.54
CA TYR A 17 -13.36 -21.35 34.32
C TYR A 17 -12.68 -22.33 35.27
N ALA A 18 -12.23 -23.47 34.76
CA ALA A 18 -11.18 -24.21 35.40
C ALA A 18 -10.02 -23.20 35.57
N GLN A 19 -9.58 -22.99 36.79
CA GLN A 19 -8.33 -22.32 37.09
C GLN A 19 -7.26 -23.02 36.26
N SER A 20 -6.81 -22.41 35.14
CA SER A 20 -5.58 -22.85 34.48
C SER A 20 -4.48 -22.71 35.52
N GLU A 21 -3.86 -23.84 35.88
CA GLU A 21 -2.60 -23.83 36.64
C GLU A 21 -1.73 -22.71 36.08
N ARG A 22 -1.28 -21.80 36.96
CA ARG A 22 -0.44 -20.69 36.55
C ARG A 22 0.82 -21.28 35.94
N THR A 23 0.93 -21.27 34.59
CA THR A 23 2.13 -21.70 33.90
C THR A 23 3.31 -20.90 34.44
N PRO A 24 4.42 -21.54 34.86
CA PRO A 24 5.53 -20.84 35.45
C PRO A 24 6.06 -19.80 34.44
N VAL A 25 6.23 -18.56 34.92
CA VAL A 25 6.62 -17.43 34.09
C VAL A 25 8.15 -17.27 34.14
N VAL A 26 8.80 -17.26 32.97
CA VAL A 26 10.23 -16.96 32.84
C VAL A 26 10.49 -15.53 33.28
N SER A 27 11.58 -15.28 34.01
CA SER A 27 11.93 -13.93 34.43
C SER A 27 12.20 -13.02 33.22
N PHE A 28 11.91 -11.72 33.33
CA PHE A 28 12.15 -10.77 32.25
C PHE A 28 13.66 -10.68 31.92
N GLN A 29 14.51 -10.65 32.95
CA GLN A 29 15.96 -10.54 32.80
C GLN A 29 16.55 -11.74 32.05
N ASP A 30 16.05 -12.96 32.29
CA ASP A 30 16.54 -14.16 31.63
C ASP A 30 16.05 -14.30 30.19
N ALA A 31 15.00 -13.58 29.83
CA ALA A 31 14.38 -13.66 28.52
C ALA A 31 14.77 -12.52 27.57
N TYR A 32 15.07 -11.33 28.10
CA TYR A 32 15.25 -10.09 27.34
C TYR A 32 16.72 -9.81 27.03
N LYS A 33 17.01 -9.29 25.84
CA LYS A 33 18.37 -8.89 25.41
C LYS A 33 19.43 -9.99 25.61
N ARG A 34 19.10 -11.19 25.16
CA ARG A 34 20.04 -12.34 25.22
C ARG A 34 21.22 -12.15 24.28
N ILE A 35 22.33 -12.78 24.63
CA ILE A 35 23.57 -12.80 23.84
C ILE A 35 23.78 -14.19 23.27
N TYR A 36 24.09 -14.26 22.00
CA TYR A 36 24.51 -15.47 21.30
C TYR A 36 25.94 -15.30 20.79
N GLN A 37 26.79 -16.31 21.00
CA GLN A 37 28.16 -16.31 20.47
C GLN A 37 28.20 -17.13 19.17
N ALA A 38 28.38 -16.46 18.03
CA ALA A 38 28.57 -17.13 16.74
C ALA A 38 29.93 -17.81 16.66
N THR A 39 30.01 -18.89 15.90
CA THR A 39 31.24 -19.69 15.78
C THR A 39 31.72 -19.72 14.33
N VAL A 40 33.02 -19.49 14.10
CA VAL A 40 33.66 -19.57 12.77
C VAL A 40 33.82 -21.03 12.33
N ILE A 41 33.53 -21.33 11.08
CA ILE A 41 33.82 -22.63 10.46
C ILE A 41 35.21 -22.59 9.88
N HIS A 42 36.06 -23.54 10.31
CA HIS A 42 37.40 -23.71 9.75
C HIS A 42 37.53 -24.98 8.89
N ARG A 43 36.43 -25.70 8.65
CA ARG A 43 36.37 -26.97 7.90
C ARG A 43 35.30 -26.87 6.80
N THR A 44 34.93 -28.01 6.22
CA THR A 44 33.90 -28.12 5.18
C THR A 44 32.57 -27.60 5.64
N PRO A 45 31.90 -26.67 4.90
CA PRO A 45 30.57 -26.22 5.20
C PRO A 45 29.52 -27.32 5.16
N PRO A 46 28.38 -27.19 5.86
CA PRO A 46 27.32 -28.20 5.83
C PRO A 46 26.63 -28.23 4.45
N THR A 47 26.08 -29.37 4.12
CA THR A 47 25.20 -29.57 2.97
C THR A 47 23.79 -29.12 3.39
N ILE A 48 23.17 -28.25 2.63
CA ILE A 48 21.82 -27.72 2.97
C ILE A 48 20.78 -28.71 2.45
N ASP A 49 20.48 -29.75 3.23
CA ASP A 49 19.44 -30.74 2.91
C ASP A 49 18.29 -30.78 3.93
N GLY A 50 18.41 -29.99 4.99
CA GLY A 50 17.43 -29.85 6.07
C GLY A 50 17.69 -30.77 7.26
N LYS A 51 18.70 -31.63 7.23
CA LYS A 51 19.06 -32.50 8.33
C LYS A 51 20.26 -31.94 9.08
N LEU A 52 20.25 -32.11 10.39
CA LEU A 52 21.33 -31.64 11.26
C LEU A 52 22.22 -32.82 11.70
N ASP A 53 22.71 -33.61 10.72
CA ASP A 53 23.45 -34.83 10.97
C ASP A 53 24.98 -34.72 10.70
N GLU A 54 25.47 -33.60 10.17
CA GLU A 54 26.90 -33.35 10.00
C GLU A 54 27.61 -33.09 11.34
N ASP A 55 28.88 -33.36 11.37
CA ASP A 55 29.79 -33.16 12.54
C ASP A 55 29.70 -31.73 13.08
N LEU A 56 29.51 -30.74 12.19
CA LEU A 56 29.33 -29.33 12.54
C LEU A 56 28.15 -29.11 13.48
N TRP A 57 26.98 -29.70 13.13
CA TRP A 57 25.77 -29.55 13.95
C TRP A 57 25.79 -30.37 15.21
N LEU A 58 26.42 -31.57 15.16
CA LEU A 58 26.44 -32.52 16.27
C LEU A 58 27.47 -32.15 17.34
N ASN A 59 28.68 -31.77 16.93
CA ASN A 59 29.83 -31.75 17.84
C ASN A 59 30.49 -30.37 18.00
N GLN A 60 30.13 -29.36 17.17
CA GLN A 60 30.75 -28.03 17.24
C GLN A 60 29.74 -26.96 17.65
N GLY A 61 30.26 -25.83 18.19
CA GLY A 61 29.44 -24.65 18.63
C GLY A 61 28.45 -24.99 19.73
N ASN A 62 27.71 -23.99 20.16
CA ASN A 62 26.76 -24.11 21.24
C ASN A 62 25.33 -23.94 20.75
N TRP A 63 24.45 -24.87 21.14
CA TRP A 63 23.03 -24.72 20.95
C TRP A 63 22.50 -23.62 21.91
N SER A 64 21.75 -22.66 21.36
CA SER A 64 20.98 -21.75 22.18
C SER A 64 19.55 -22.25 22.29
N GLU A 65 19.14 -22.56 23.48
CA GLU A 65 17.83 -23.05 23.87
C GLU A 65 17.05 -21.98 24.61
N LYS A 66 16.02 -22.34 25.33
CA LYS A 66 15.23 -21.47 26.21
C LYS A 66 14.39 -20.42 25.48
N PHE A 67 13.77 -20.79 24.35
CA PHE A 67 12.73 -19.98 23.75
C PHE A 67 11.60 -19.73 24.76
N VAL A 68 11.03 -18.55 24.74
CA VAL A 68 9.92 -18.19 25.60
C VAL A 68 8.68 -17.88 24.77
N GLN A 69 7.52 -18.29 25.25
CA GLN A 69 6.26 -17.96 24.61
C GLN A 69 6.00 -16.45 24.73
N VAL A 70 5.52 -15.82 23.66
CA VAL A 70 5.06 -14.44 23.61
C VAL A 70 3.55 -14.41 23.40
N ILE A 71 3.04 -15.28 22.55
CA ILE A 71 1.62 -15.45 22.27
C ILE A 71 1.28 -16.93 22.47
N PRO A 72 0.18 -17.30 23.16
CA PRO A 72 -0.84 -16.42 23.76
C PRO A 72 -0.44 -15.77 25.09
N PHE A 73 0.54 -16.30 25.81
CA PHE A 73 0.91 -15.80 27.14
C PHE A 73 2.38 -15.37 27.19
N GLU A 74 2.61 -14.07 27.42
CA GLU A 74 3.98 -13.53 27.48
C GLU A 74 4.79 -14.14 28.61
N ARG A 75 6.01 -14.60 28.31
CA ARG A 75 6.98 -15.26 29.20
C ARG A 75 6.53 -16.61 29.79
N ALA A 76 5.54 -17.23 29.20
CA ALA A 76 5.19 -18.60 29.57
C ALA A 76 6.23 -19.61 29.06
N HIS A 77 6.35 -20.74 29.75
CA HIS A 77 7.05 -21.90 29.23
C HIS A 77 6.29 -22.50 28.06
N THR A 78 7.01 -23.17 27.19
CA THR A 78 6.48 -23.87 26.03
C THR A 78 6.85 -25.35 26.10
N ASP A 79 5.85 -26.23 25.86
CA ASP A 79 6.08 -27.67 25.82
C ASP A 79 6.72 -28.10 24.49
N SER A 80 6.45 -27.35 23.42
CA SER A 80 7.10 -27.50 22.10
C SER A 80 8.32 -26.59 22.07
N TRP A 81 9.51 -27.16 22.27
CA TRP A 81 10.74 -26.36 22.43
C TRP A 81 11.56 -26.24 21.15
N THR A 82 12.42 -25.24 21.09
CA THR A 82 13.26 -24.89 19.94
C THR A 82 14.70 -24.65 20.41
N ARG A 83 15.66 -25.03 19.58
CA ARG A 83 17.05 -24.65 19.73
C ARG A 83 17.63 -24.18 18.40
N VAL A 84 18.59 -23.26 18.44
CA VAL A 84 19.23 -22.68 17.28
C VAL A 84 20.75 -22.71 17.45
N LYS A 85 21.45 -22.90 16.34
CA LYS A 85 22.90 -22.85 16.25
C LYS A 85 23.31 -22.04 15.02
N LEU A 86 24.27 -21.12 15.16
CA LEU A 86 24.74 -20.26 14.08
C LEU A 86 26.24 -20.40 13.92
N PHE A 87 26.64 -20.61 12.68
CA PHE A 87 28.02 -20.62 12.22
C PHE A 87 28.22 -19.64 11.08
N TYR A 88 29.45 -19.27 10.81
CA TYR A 88 29.79 -18.50 9.62
C TYR A 88 31.18 -18.87 9.10
N ASP A 89 31.38 -18.68 7.79
CA ASP A 89 32.66 -18.76 7.10
C ASP A 89 32.98 -17.42 6.42
N GLU A 90 33.88 -17.40 5.45
CA GLU A 90 34.22 -16.18 4.70
C GLU A 90 33.12 -15.70 3.75
N GLN A 91 32.11 -16.52 3.44
CA GLN A 91 31.10 -16.22 2.42
C GLN A 91 29.69 -16.23 2.94
N ASN A 92 29.36 -17.03 3.96
CA ASN A 92 28.00 -17.31 4.36
C ASN A 92 27.82 -17.35 5.88
N ILE A 93 26.58 -17.09 6.30
CA ILE A 93 26.07 -17.48 7.61
C ILE A 93 25.30 -18.79 7.43
N TYR A 94 25.50 -19.74 8.34
CA TYR A 94 24.80 -21.01 8.41
C TYR A 94 23.95 -21.05 9.67
N VAL A 95 22.67 -21.40 9.53
CA VAL A 95 21.74 -21.50 10.66
C VAL A 95 21.12 -22.86 10.68
N GLY A 96 21.32 -23.58 11.78
CA GLY A 96 20.66 -24.85 12.07
C GLY A 96 19.60 -24.63 13.15
N VAL A 97 18.37 -25.09 12.90
CA VAL A 97 17.27 -25.00 13.85
C VAL A 97 16.63 -26.36 14.05
N TYR A 98 16.44 -26.73 15.30
CA TYR A 98 15.72 -27.93 15.69
C TYR A 98 14.46 -27.55 16.45
N CYS A 99 13.31 -28.05 16.01
CA CYS A 99 11.98 -27.74 16.52
C CYS A 99 11.28 -29.01 17.00
N LYS A 100 11.26 -29.27 18.30
CA LYS A 100 10.43 -30.32 18.91
C LYS A 100 8.97 -29.91 18.92
N ASP A 101 8.07 -30.87 18.70
CA ASP A 101 6.63 -30.62 18.79
C ASP A 101 5.94 -31.75 19.54
N ILE A 102 5.07 -31.38 20.48
CA ILE A 102 4.32 -32.37 21.29
C ILE A 102 3.13 -32.98 20.52
N HIS A 103 2.72 -32.37 19.39
CA HIS A 103 1.66 -32.84 18.50
C HIS A 103 2.19 -32.94 17.05
N PRO A 104 3.06 -33.91 16.79
CA PRO A 104 3.71 -34.04 15.48
C PRO A 104 2.73 -34.27 14.33
N GLU A 105 1.57 -34.85 14.59
CA GLU A 105 0.49 -35.08 13.63
C GLU A 105 -0.18 -33.76 13.16
N GLU A 106 -0.16 -32.72 14.01
CA GLU A 106 -0.75 -31.43 13.73
C GLU A 106 0.25 -30.40 13.18
N MET A 107 1.51 -30.79 12.95
CA MET A 107 2.48 -29.94 12.31
C MET A 107 2.02 -29.52 10.93
N ASN A 108 2.06 -28.21 10.65
CA ASN A 108 1.55 -27.64 9.40
C ASN A 108 2.70 -27.37 8.40
N ALA A 109 2.82 -28.22 7.38
CA ALA A 109 3.80 -28.13 6.30
C ALA A 109 3.24 -27.47 5.02
N PHE A 110 2.49 -26.39 5.15
CA PHE A 110 1.90 -25.68 4.02
C PHE A 110 2.97 -25.22 3.01
N ILE A 111 2.74 -25.46 1.72
CA ILE A 111 3.56 -25.01 0.61
C ILE A 111 2.85 -23.82 -0.06
N GLY A 112 3.41 -22.62 0.10
CA GLY A 112 2.91 -21.37 -0.47
C GLY A 112 3.85 -20.83 -1.54
N ASN A 113 3.54 -19.65 -2.03
CA ASN A 113 4.45 -18.88 -2.86
C ASN A 113 5.65 -18.39 -2.05
N ARG A 114 6.75 -18.08 -2.71
CA ARG A 114 7.80 -17.25 -2.09
C ARG A 114 7.17 -16.01 -1.51
N ASP A 115 7.60 -15.58 -0.34
CA ASP A 115 7.11 -14.41 0.42
C ASP A 115 5.70 -14.53 1.02
N ASP A 116 5.11 -15.76 0.99
CA ASP A 116 3.87 -16.06 1.72
C ASP A 116 4.18 -16.61 3.12
N ASN A 117 4.20 -15.74 4.11
CA ASN A 117 4.38 -16.08 5.53
C ASN A 117 3.10 -16.47 6.25
N SER A 118 1.97 -16.47 5.57
CA SER A 118 0.66 -16.54 6.24
C SER A 118 0.35 -17.91 6.85
N ASN A 119 1.02 -18.96 6.38
CA ASN A 119 0.63 -20.33 6.68
C ASN A 119 1.85 -21.25 6.92
N GLY A 120 1.62 -22.35 7.67
CA GLY A 120 2.66 -23.30 8.03
C GLY A 120 3.38 -22.95 9.33
N ASP A 121 3.97 -23.97 9.94
CA ASP A 121 4.87 -23.82 11.08
C ASP A 121 6.17 -23.17 10.57
N LEU A 122 6.64 -22.13 11.22
CA LEU A 122 7.62 -21.20 10.68
C LEU A 122 8.76 -20.93 11.67
N ILE A 123 9.97 -20.84 11.15
CA ILE A 123 11.13 -20.22 11.78
C ILE A 123 11.45 -18.92 11.07
N SER A 124 11.74 -17.88 11.86
CA SER A 124 12.16 -16.57 11.43
C SER A 124 13.48 -16.21 12.09
N ILE A 125 14.47 -15.79 11.30
CA ILE A 125 15.78 -15.35 11.77
C ILE A 125 16.01 -13.95 11.22
N ALA A 126 16.19 -12.95 12.12
CA ALA A 126 16.42 -11.57 11.74
C ALA A 126 17.75 -11.05 12.27
N PHE A 127 18.44 -10.26 11.45
CA PHE A 127 19.72 -9.64 11.75
C PHE A 127 19.63 -8.11 11.61
N ASP A 128 19.89 -7.38 12.70
CA ASP A 128 20.29 -5.97 12.62
C ASP A 128 21.82 -5.92 12.49
N SER A 129 22.28 -6.04 11.26
CA SER A 129 23.69 -6.19 10.92
C SER A 129 24.50 -4.88 11.04
N TYR A 130 23.81 -3.74 11.11
CA TYR A 130 24.43 -2.47 11.45
C TYR A 130 24.47 -2.19 12.95
N HIS A 131 23.65 -2.90 13.73
CA HIS A 131 23.41 -2.68 15.15
C HIS A 131 22.99 -1.23 15.44
N ASP A 132 22.09 -0.73 14.59
CA ASP A 132 21.62 0.65 14.64
C ASP A 132 20.18 0.79 15.16
N TYR A 133 19.54 -0.33 15.50
CA TYR A 133 18.19 -0.43 16.05
C TYR A 133 17.08 0.14 15.17
N ARG A 134 17.29 0.26 13.86
CA ARG A 134 16.34 0.88 12.92
C ARG A 134 15.62 -0.11 12.02
N ALA A 135 16.41 -0.99 11.44
CA ALA A 135 15.91 -1.98 10.50
C ALA A 135 16.74 -3.27 10.61
N ALA A 136 16.10 -4.38 10.29
CA ALA A 136 16.73 -5.69 10.22
C ALA A 136 16.33 -6.36 8.92
N VAL A 137 17.19 -7.27 8.44
CA VAL A 137 16.86 -8.25 7.40
C VAL A 137 16.36 -9.51 8.06
N GLU A 138 15.29 -10.08 7.57
CA GLU A 138 14.65 -11.27 8.14
C GLU A 138 14.50 -12.37 7.08
N PHE A 139 14.92 -13.58 7.43
CA PHE A 139 14.84 -14.79 6.62
C PHE A 139 13.91 -15.77 7.31
N ASN A 140 12.86 -16.18 6.62
CA ASN A 140 11.86 -17.08 7.12
C ASN A 140 11.81 -18.35 6.30
N ILE A 141 11.66 -19.48 6.99
CA ILE A 141 11.40 -20.76 6.34
C ILE A 141 10.32 -21.52 7.12
N ASN A 142 9.33 -22.04 6.41
CA ASN A 142 8.32 -22.88 7.03
C ASN A 142 8.64 -24.37 6.85
N LEU A 143 7.94 -25.22 7.58
CA LEU A 143 8.12 -26.67 7.51
C LEU A 143 7.91 -27.25 6.08
N GLY A 144 7.08 -26.60 5.24
CA GLY A 144 6.90 -26.96 3.83
C GLY A 144 8.04 -26.52 2.90
N GLY A 145 9.05 -25.82 3.42
CA GLY A 145 10.20 -25.33 2.64
C GLY A 145 9.98 -23.98 1.96
N ASN A 146 8.87 -23.29 2.23
CA ASN A 146 8.67 -21.94 1.70
C ASN A 146 9.65 -20.97 2.33
N LYS A 147 10.28 -20.19 1.47
CA LYS A 147 11.20 -19.11 1.84
C LYS A 147 10.52 -17.76 1.76
N THR A 148 10.78 -16.91 2.74
CA THR A 148 10.46 -15.49 2.71
C THR A 148 11.63 -14.69 3.18
N ASP A 149 11.94 -13.65 2.47
CA ASP A 149 12.93 -12.65 2.87
C ASP A 149 12.26 -11.28 2.89
N LEU A 150 12.57 -10.52 3.93
CA LEU A 150 11.97 -9.22 4.13
C LEU A 150 12.90 -8.29 4.89
N THR A 151 12.62 -7.01 4.82
CA THR A 151 13.17 -6.06 5.77
C THR A 151 12.10 -5.61 6.75
N VAL A 152 12.45 -5.46 8.01
CA VAL A 152 11.57 -4.98 9.07
C VAL A 152 12.18 -3.77 9.75
N THR A 153 11.37 -2.73 9.97
CA THR A 153 11.81 -1.53 10.68
C THR A 153 11.46 -1.61 12.16
N ASP A 154 12.06 -0.74 12.95
CA ASP A 154 11.76 -0.60 14.38
C ASP A 154 10.30 -0.23 14.67
N LYS A 155 9.61 0.42 13.72
CA LYS A 155 8.17 0.70 13.77
C LYS A 155 7.29 -0.47 13.30
N LEU A 156 7.84 -1.67 13.05
CA LEU A 156 7.16 -2.84 12.47
C LEU A 156 6.62 -2.64 11.04
N SER A 157 7.18 -1.73 10.27
CA SER A 157 6.92 -1.71 8.83
C SER A 157 7.70 -2.84 8.17
N VAL A 158 6.98 -3.71 7.48
CA VAL A 158 7.53 -4.89 6.79
C VAL A 158 7.56 -4.63 5.29
N ASN A 159 8.70 -4.89 4.67
CA ASN A 159 8.85 -4.83 3.22
C ASN A 159 9.22 -6.21 2.67
N LEU A 160 8.25 -6.88 2.05
CA LEU A 160 8.38 -8.19 1.40
C LEU A 160 8.97 -8.12 -0.01
N SER A 161 9.28 -6.93 -0.51
CA SER A 161 9.77 -6.75 -1.88
C SER A 161 11.28 -6.86 -1.98
N TRP A 162 11.98 -6.96 -0.85
CA TRP A 162 13.40 -7.26 -0.84
C TRP A 162 13.58 -8.74 -1.10
N ASN A 163 14.27 -9.08 -2.17
CA ASN A 163 14.50 -10.45 -2.59
C ASN A 163 15.98 -10.79 -2.49
N ALA A 164 16.32 -11.68 -1.56
CA ALA A 164 17.66 -12.20 -1.38
C ALA A 164 17.85 -13.57 -2.07
N VAL A 165 19.05 -13.86 -2.50
CA VAL A 165 19.41 -15.20 -3.03
C VAL A 165 20.09 -16.00 -1.92
N TRP A 166 19.33 -16.91 -1.30
CA TRP A 166 19.78 -17.75 -0.21
C TRP A 166 19.20 -19.16 -0.31
N GLU A 167 19.80 -20.10 0.39
CA GLU A 167 19.35 -21.48 0.41
C GLU A 167 18.76 -21.83 1.78
N GLY A 168 17.70 -22.62 1.78
CA GLY A 168 17.08 -23.15 2.97
C GLY A 168 16.34 -24.42 2.66
N LYS A 169 16.48 -25.41 3.53
CA LYS A 169 15.78 -26.70 3.46
C LYS A 169 15.27 -27.09 4.83
N THR A 170 14.20 -27.88 4.82
CA THR A 170 13.55 -28.37 6.02
C THR A 170 13.41 -29.89 5.94
N HIS A 171 13.49 -30.56 7.07
CA HIS A 171 13.27 -31.98 7.18
C HIS A 171 12.33 -32.29 8.35
N ARG A 172 11.29 -33.10 8.10
CA ARG A 172 10.38 -33.61 9.14
C ARG A 172 10.88 -34.93 9.64
N ASN A 173 11.06 -35.05 10.96
CA ASN A 173 11.46 -36.31 11.61
C ASN A 173 10.29 -36.87 12.50
N PRO A 174 9.41 -37.72 11.94
CA PRO A 174 8.29 -38.25 12.68
C PRO A 174 8.70 -39.12 13.86
N ALA A 175 9.81 -39.85 13.75
CA ALA A 175 10.31 -40.73 14.79
C ALA A 175 10.72 -39.98 16.06
N ASP A 176 11.17 -38.75 15.89
CA ASP A 176 11.61 -37.86 16.96
C ASP A 176 10.57 -36.76 17.28
N SER A 177 9.39 -36.78 16.69
CA SER A 177 8.38 -35.73 16.86
C SER A 177 8.97 -34.32 16.68
N SER A 178 9.78 -34.14 15.66
CA SER A 178 10.49 -32.88 15.42
C SER A 178 10.57 -32.54 13.92
N TRP A 179 10.97 -31.33 13.67
CA TRP A 179 11.44 -30.92 12.35
C TRP A 179 12.67 -30.02 12.50
N THR A 180 13.48 -30.00 11.45
CA THR A 180 14.72 -29.25 11.40
C THR A 180 14.73 -28.32 10.20
N ALA A 181 15.49 -27.25 10.29
CA ALA A 181 15.76 -26.34 9.20
C ALA A 181 17.25 -26.02 9.12
N GLU A 182 17.77 -25.99 7.91
CA GLU A 182 19.11 -25.51 7.58
C GLU A 182 19.02 -24.33 6.62
N LEU A 183 19.75 -23.27 6.91
CA LEU A 183 19.85 -22.09 6.06
C LEU A 183 21.32 -21.78 5.76
N ARG A 184 21.60 -21.41 4.51
CA ARG A 184 22.84 -20.80 4.05
C ARG A 184 22.53 -19.41 3.48
N ILE A 185 23.03 -18.38 4.14
CA ILE A 185 22.75 -16.99 3.81
C ILE A 185 24.05 -16.31 3.42
N PRO A 186 24.26 -15.99 2.12
CA PRO A 186 25.49 -15.34 1.67
C PRO A 186 25.63 -13.92 2.22
N PHE A 187 26.84 -13.55 2.66
CA PHE A 187 27.12 -12.17 3.09
C PHE A 187 26.92 -11.15 1.97
N SER A 188 26.96 -11.56 0.70
CA SER A 188 26.60 -10.66 -0.42
C SER A 188 25.16 -10.19 -0.36
N GLN A 189 24.26 -10.90 0.33
CA GLN A 189 22.85 -10.56 0.48
C GLN A 189 22.58 -9.69 1.72
N ILE A 190 23.50 -9.63 2.67
CA ILE A 190 23.35 -8.82 3.89
C ILE A 190 24.33 -7.65 3.83
N ARG A 191 23.83 -6.44 4.08
CA ARG A 191 24.68 -5.27 4.27
C ARG A 191 25.01 -5.13 5.74
N TYR A 192 26.27 -5.00 6.10
CA TYR A 192 26.72 -4.95 7.48
C TYR A 192 27.85 -3.94 7.71
N ASN A 193 28.01 -3.55 8.96
CA ASN A 193 29.06 -2.66 9.38
C ASN A 193 30.40 -3.41 9.53
N GLN A 194 31.31 -3.24 8.56
CA GLN A 194 32.65 -3.86 8.57
C GLN A 194 33.61 -3.31 9.63
N SER A 195 33.32 -2.16 10.17
CA SER A 195 34.20 -1.48 11.13
C SER A 195 33.66 -1.60 12.55
N ASN A 196 32.78 -2.54 12.84
CA ASN A 196 32.33 -2.85 14.18
C ASN A 196 33.42 -3.65 14.91
N PRO A 197 34.22 -3.05 15.78
CA PRO A 197 35.36 -3.75 16.42
C PRO A 197 34.89 -4.85 17.40
N GLU A 198 33.65 -4.80 17.83
CA GLU A 198 33.05 -5.78 18.74
C GLU A 198 32.35 -6.93 17.98
N GLY A 199 32.22 -6.83 16.64
CA GLY A 199 31.52 -7.83 15.84
C GLY A 199 30.08 -8.13 16.31
N THR A 200 29.42 -7.14 16.87
CA THR A 200 28.09 -7.29 17.47
C THR A 200 26.98 -6.95 16.46
N TRP A 201 26.05 -7.87 16.28
CA TRP A 201 24.82 -7.68 15.49
C TRP A 201 23.59 -7.84 16.38
N GLY A 202 22.49 -7.17 16.05
CA GLY A 202 21.21 -7.54 16.62
C GLY A 202 20.71 -8.87 16.05
N LEU A 203 20.21 -9.77 16.94
CA LEU A 203 19.68 -11.08 16.57
C LEU A 203 18.28 -11.28 17.11
N HIS A 204 17.37 -11.72 16.23
CA HIS A 204 16.08 -12.22 16.66
C HIS A 204 15.76 -13.56 16.00
N VAL A 205 15.38 -14.56 16.81
CA VAL A 205 14.90 -15.84 16.32
C VAL A 205 13.51 -16.11 16.89
N ARG A 206 12.57 -16.42 16.01
CA ARG A 206 11.17 -16.61 16.34
C ARG A 206 10.66 -17.92 15.74
N ARG A 207 9.91 -18.70 16.50
CA ARG A 207 9.11 -19.82 16.02
C ARG A 207 7.62 -19.45 16.07
N ILE A 208 6.88 -19.84 15.05
CA ILE A 208 5.43 -19.77 15.01
C ILE A 208 4.88 -21.19 14.85
N ILE A 209 4.00 -21.62 15.77
CA ILE A 209 3.25 -22.87 15.71
C ILE A 209 1.83 -22.54 15.30
N ARG A 210 1.44 -22.88 14.08
CA ARG A 210 0.18 -22.40 13.49
C ARG A 210 -1.06 -23.01 14.07
N ARG A 211 -1.05 -24.30 14.45
CA ARG A 211 -2.24 -24.97 15.00
C ARG A 211 -2.88 -24.19 16.16
N ASN A 212 -2.05 -23.55 17.00
CA ASN A 212 -2.48 -22.78 18.16
C ASN A 212 -2.07 -21.29 18.11
N ASN A 213 -1.55 -20.80 16.98
CA ASN A 213 -1.01 -19.44 16.82
C ASN A 213 -0.03 -19.04 17.91
N GLU A 214 0.75 -20.02 18.40
CA GLU A 214 1.77 -19.79 19.40
C GLU A 214 2.96 -19.12 18.75
N VAL A 215 3.50 -18.08 19.41
CA VAL A 215 4.73 -17.41 19.02
C VAL A 215 5.73 -17.54 20.15
N GLN A 216 6.90 -18.06 19.81
CA GLN A 216 8.03 -18.22 20.70
C GLN A 216 9.21 -17.38 20.22
N ASN A 217 9.86 -16.67 21.12
CA ASN A 217 11.05 -15.90 20.82
C ASN A 217 12.26 -16.45 21.58
N TRP A 218 13.40 -16.47 20.91
CA TRP A 218 14.68 -16.75 21.53
C TRP A 218 15.10 -15.64 22.51
N SER A 219 15.06 -14.38 22.08
CA SER A 219 15.15 -13.21 22.95
C SER A 219 13.80 -12.51 22.94
N LEU A 220 13.25 -12.26 24.11
CA LEU A 220 11.92 -11.70 24.28
C LEU A 220 11.81 -10.32 23.62
N ILE A 221 10.89 -10.20 22.66
CA ILE A 221 10.35 -8.91 22.26
C ILE A 221 9.03 -8.74 23.00
N PRO A 222 8.95 -7.90 24.03
CA PRO A 222 7.71 -7.75 24.77
C PRO A 222 6.56 -7.29 23.88
N ILE A 223 5.34 -7.77 24.14
CA ILE A 223 4.14 -7.29 23.43
C ILE A 223 4.00 -5.78 23.56
N LYS A 224 4.34 -5.26 24.73
CA LYS A 224 4.46 -3.83 25.01
C LYS A 224 5.92 -3.41 24.86
N ASN A 225 6.43 -3.31 23.64
CA ASN A 225 7.81 -2.89 23.41
C ASN A 225 7.90 -1.42 23.00
N ASN A 226 9.08 -0.85 23.16
CA ASN A 226 9.40 0.53 22.81
C ASN A 226 10.06 0.66 21.42
N GLY A 227 10.17 -0.43 20.69
CA GLY A 227 10.73 -0.57 19.36
C GLY A 227 10.99 -2.04 19.06
N HIS A 228 10.67 -2.49 17.85
CA HIS A 228 10.78 -3.89 17.49
C HIS A 228 12.24 -4.31 17.37
N VAL A 229 13.01 -3.67 16.50
CA VAL A 229 14.44 -3.95 16.28
C VAL A 229 15.27 -3.55 17.52
N PHE A 230 14.90 -2.47 18.19
CA PHE A 230 15.50 -2.07 19.45
C PHE A 230 15.45 -3.16 20.53
N SER A 231 14.44 -4.04 20.49
CA SER A 231 14.24 -5.12 21.47
C SER A 231 14.96 -6.42 21.10
N PHE A 232 15.68 -6.50 20.00
CA PHE A 232 16.45 -7.69 19.62
C PHE A 232 17.50 -8.04 20.69
N GLY A 233 17.84 -9.32 20.80
CA GLY A 233 19.07 -9.77 21.47
C GLY A 233 20.29 -9.47 20.63
N GLU A 234 21.46 -9.91 21.06
CA GLU A 234 22.74 -9.65 20.40
C GLU A 234 23.43 -10.94 19.94
N MET A 235 24.11 -10.85 18.82
CA MET A 235 25.02 -11.87 18.33
C MET A 235 26.43 -11.32 18.28
N HIS A 236 27.34 -11.93 19.02
CA HIS A 236 28.74 -11.55 19.13
C HIS A 236 29.62 -12.51 18.31
N GLY A 237 30.88 -12.09 18.08
CA GLY A 237 31.87 -12.92 17.39
C GLY A 237 31.87 -12.77 15.89
N MET A 238 31.25 -11.71 15.34
CA MET A 238 31.23 -11.39 13.92
C MET A 238 32.33 -10.35 13.55
N ASP A 239 33.46 -10.38 14.21
CA ASP A 239 34.54 -9.39 14.12
C ASP A 239 35.48 -9.59 12.90
N SER A 240 35.51 -10.76 12.32
CA SER A 240 36.38 -11.13 11.20
C SER A 240 35.67 -11.31 9.86
N LEU A 241 34.64 -10.51 9.60
CA LEU A 241 33.90 -10.66 8.38
C LEU A 241 34.64 -10.16 7.13
N PRO A 242 34.55 -10.87 6.01
CA PRO A 242 35.15 -10.45 4.74
C PRO A 242 34.46 -9.19 4.22
N ARG A 243 35.12 -8.48 3.32
CA ARG A 243 34.47 -7.37 2.60
C ARG A 243 33.40 -7.96 1.65
N PRO A 244 32.16 -7.50 1.71
CA PRO A 244 31.18 -7.92 0.73
C PRO A 244 31.69 -7.52 -0.66
N LYS A 245 32.06 -8.50 -1.45
CA LYS A 245 32.25 -8.36 -2.88
C LYS A 245 30.98 -8.88 -3.51
N GLY A 246 30.23 -8.02 -4.16
CA GLY A 246 29.04 -8.47 -4.83
C GLY A 246 28.78 -7.59 -6.04
N ILE A 247 28.94 -8.16 -7.20
CA ILE A 247 28.38 -7.69 -8.44
C ILE A 247 27.30 -8.69 -8.79
N GLU A 248 26.06 -8.21 -8.86
CA GLU A 248 24.95 -9.01 -9.34
C GLU A 248 24.42 -8.38 -10.63
N VAL A 249 24.14 -9.21 -11.61
CA VAL A 249 23.57 -8.78 -12.89
C VAL A 249 22.39 -9.67 -13.22
N LEU A 250 21.25 -9.06 -13.52
CA LEU A 250 19.99 -9.72 -13.82
C LEU A 250 19.46 -9.27 -15.20
N PRO A 251 20.00 -9.80 -16.31
CA PRO A 251 19.39 -9.59 -17.61
C PRO A 251 18.04 -10.25 -17.70
N TYR A 252 17.13 -9.65 -18.45
CA TYR A 252 15.82 -10.23 -18.74
C TYR A 252 15.45 -10.07 -20.23
N ALA A 253 14.62 -11.00 -20.69
CA ALA A 253 13.97 -10.93 -21.99
C ALA A 253 12.48 -11.23 -21.81
N MET A 254 11.63 -10.48 -22.52
CA MET A 254 10.19 -10.60 -22.46
C MET A 254 9.60 -10.52 -23.87
N GLY A 255 8.64 -11.40 -24.15
CA GLY A 255 7.79 -11.32 -25.32
C GLY A 255 6.32 -11.14 -24.90
N LYS A 256 5.67 -10.10 -25.39
CA LYS A 256 4.25 -9.79 -25.10
C LYS A 256 3.44 -9.79 -26.41
N LEU A 257 2.43 -10.67 -26.48
CA LEU A 257 1.44 -10.72 -27.55
C LEU A 257 0.12 -10.17 -27.02
N VAL A 258 -0.30 -9.02 -27.53
CA VAL A 258 -1.58 -8.39 -27.22
C VAL A 258 -2.57 -8.69 -28.33
N ARG A 259 -3.73 -9.26 -27.99
CA ARG A 259 -4.86 -9.50 -28.87
C ARG A 259 -6.05 -8.68 -28.40
N GLU A 260 -6.49 -7.75 -29.25
CA GLU A 260 -7.63 -6.86 -28.99
C GLU A 260 -8.70 -7.06 -30.08
N PRO A 261 -9.97 -6.74 -29.79
CA PRO A 261 -11.00 -6.72 -30.83
C PRO A 261 -10.61 -5.79 -31.98
N LYS A 262 -10.78 -6.27 -33.20
CA LYS A 262 -10.64 -5.41 -34.39
C LYS A 262 -11.81 -4.44 -34.43
N ILE A 263 -11.55 -3.17 -34.62
CA ILE A 263 -12.56 -2.17 -34.90
C ILE A 263 -12.50 -1.88 -36.42
N PRO A 264 -13.57 -2.05 -37.16
CA PRO A 264 -13.61 -1.71 -38.60
C PRO A 264 -13.16 -0.26 -38.79
N ASN A 265 -12.35 -0.05 -39.81
CA ASN A 265 -11.79 1.27 -40.20
C ASN A 265 -10.89 1.94 -39.16
N HIS A 266 -10.61 1.34 -38.01
CA HIS A 266 -9.69 1.89 -37.01
C HIS A 266 -8.24 1.52 -37.34
N PRO A 267 -7.36 2.47 -37.69
CA PRO A 267 -6.03 2.17 -38.23
C PRO A 267 -5.12 1.48 -37.23
N TYR A 268 -5.33 1.69 -35.91
CA TYR A 268 -4.44 1.21 -34.84
C TYR A 268 -4.96 -0.05 -34.14
N ARG A 269 -6.25 -0.40 -34.23
CA ARG A 269 -6.83 -1.61 -33.61
C ARG A 269 -6.91 -2.77 -34.63
N ARG A 270 -5.71 -3.28 -34.99
CA ARG A 270 -5.54 -4.30 -36.03
C ARG A 270 -5.73 -5.74 -35.54
N GLY A 271 -6.01 -5.95 -34.26
CA GLY A 271 -6.34 -7.25 -33.65
C GLY A 271 -5.20 -7.93 -32.92
N ALA A 272 -3.96 -7.98 -33.41
CA ALA A 272 -2.85 -8.60 -32.73
C ALA A 272 -1.56 -7.75 -32.88
N ARG A 273 -0.84 -7.59 -31.77
CA ARG A 273 0.45 -6.86 -31.73
C ARG A 273 1.46 -7.62 -30.89
N TRP A 274 2.66 -7.81 -31.43
CA TRP A 274 3.79 -8.36 -30.73
C TRP A 274 4.70 -7.25 -30.23
N LYS A 275 5.05 -7.30 -28.93
CA LYS A 275 5.91 -6.31 -28.26
C LYS A 275 7.05 -7.06 -27.53
N PRO A 276 8.24 -7.20 -28.15
CA PRO A 276 9.41 -7.72 -27.44
C PRO A 276 10.00 -6.63 -26.54
N ASN A 277 10.61 -7.03 -25.43
CA ASN A 277 11.34 -6.14 -24.54
C ASN A 277 12.55 -6.87 -23.95
N VAL A 278 13.66 -6.15 -23.78
CA VAL A 278 14.85 -6.65 -23.11
C VAL A 278 15.42 -5.56 -22.22
N GLY A 279 16.00 -5.95 -21.10
CA GLY A 279 16.62 -5.00 -20.19
C GLY A 279 17.59 -5.70 -19.25
N VAL A 280 18.21 -4.92 -18.39
CA VAL A 280 19.17 -5.44 -17.41
C VAL A 280 19.12 -4.63 -16.14
N ASP A 281 19.09 -5.33 -15.02
CA ASP A 281 19.34 -4.78 -13.71
C ASP A 281 20.72 -5.21 -13.23
N ALA A 282 21.45 -4.32 -12.59
CA ALA A 282 22.77 -4.61 -12.02
C ALA A 282 22.89 -3.99 -10.62
N LYS A 283 23.54 -4.72 -9.72
CA LYS A 283 23.75 -4.30 -8.34
C LYS A 283 25.21 -4.39 -7.98
N PHE A 284 25.75 -3.34 -7.38
CA PHE A 284 27.14 -3.22 -6.98
C PHE A 284 27.24 -2.88 -5.49
N ALA A 285 27.93 -3.70 -4.72
CA ALA A 285 28.24 -3.41 -3.33
C ALA A 285 29.44 -2.47 -3.22
N LEU A 286 29.24 -1.31 -2.56
CA LEU A 286 30.27 -0.29 -2.30
C LEU A 286 30.42 -0.06 -0.80
N LYS A 287 31.15 -0.90 -0.10
CA LYS A 287 31.26 -0.84 1.37
C LYS A 287 29.89 -0.85 2.05
N ASP A 288 29.54 0.27 2.67
CA ASP A 288 28.27 0.47 3.40
C ASP A 288 27.10 0.83 2.47
N TYR A 289 27.35 0.97 1.16
CA TYR A 289 26.36 1.41 0.18
C TYR A 289 26.15 0.38 -0.92
N THR A 290 25.00 0.44 -1.55
CA THR A 290 24.67 -0.36 -2.75
C THR A 290 24.32 0.62 -3.88
N VAL A 291 24.84 0.34 -5.05
CA VAL A 291 24.43 0.98 -6.30
C VAL A 291 23.59 0.00 -7.09
N ASP A 292 22.36 0.35 -7.37
CA ASP A 292 21.45 -0.37 -8.26
C ASP A 292 21.33 0.42 -9.57
N LEU A 293 21.54 -0.26 -10.68
CA LEU A 293 21.37 0.27 -12.03
C LEU A 293 20.30 -0.53 -12.74
N SER A 294 19.36 0.15 -13.39
CA SER A 294 18.36 -0.49 -14.25
C SER A 294 18.35 0.21 -15.60
N ILE A 295 18.48 -0.56 -16.68
CA ILE A 295 18.40 -0.08 -18.06
C ILE A 295 17.18 -0.75 -18.69
N ASN A 296 16.26 0.08 -19.19
CA ASN A 296 14.98 -0.34 -19.73
C ASN A 296 14.22 -1.28 -18.76
N PRO A 297 13.91 -0.83 -17.52
CA PRO A 297 13.29 -1.68 -16.51
C PRO A 297 11.99 -2.29 -16.99
N ASP A 298 11.71 -3.47 -16.49
CA ASP A 298 10.49 -4.18 -16.84
C ASP A 298 9.23 -3.51 -16.26
N TYR A 299 8.27 -3.20 -17.13
CA TYR A 299 6.92 -2.75 -16.78
C TYR A 299 5.89 -3.91 -16.80
N GLY A 300 6.31 -5.13 -17.08
CA GLY A 300 5.44 -6.31 -17.04
C GLY A 300 4.99 -6.58 -15.62
N GLN A 301 3.93 -5.90 -15.19
CA GLN A 301 3.33 -6.18 -13.89
C GLN A 301 2.70 -7.57 -13.94
N VAL A 302 3.19 -8.46 -13.10
CA VAL A 302 2.62 -9.80 -12.92
C VAL A 302 1.31 -9.72 -12.14
N GLU A 303 1.14 -8.69 -11.31
CA GLU A 303 -0.07 -8.43 -10.55
C GLU A 303 -0.83 -7.21 -11.06
N LEU A 304 -2.14 -7.38 -11.28
CA LEU A 304 -3.04 -6.31 -11.68
C LEU A 304 -3.42 -5.42 -10.48
N ASP A 305 -3.62 -4.13 -10.75
CA ASP A 305 -4.25 -3.23 -9.79
C ASP A 305 -5.76 -3.52 -9.72
N PRO A 306 -6.41 -3.37 -8.55
CA PRO A 306 -7.84 -3.62 -8.41
C PRO A 306 -8.68 -2.64 -9.25
N SER A 307 -9.84 -3.12 -9.72
CA SER A 307 -10.83 -2.28 -10.40
C SER A 307 -11.53 -1.36 -9.40
N VAL A 308 -11.59 -0.07 -9.70
CA VAL A 308 -12.25 0.94 -8.86
C VAL A 308 -13.07 1.87 -9.74
N MET A 309 -14.34 2.10 -9.38
CA MET A 309 -15.15 3.18 -9.94
C MET A 309 -14.96 4.43 -9.08
N ASN A 310 -14.14 5.36 -9.56
CA ASN A 310 -13.85 6.60 -8.85
C ASN A 310 -14.77 7.73 -9.36
N LEU A 311 -15.77 8.11 -8.55
CA LEU A 311 -16.65 9.25 -8.80
C LEU A 311 -16.19 10.52 -8.08
N THR A 312 -15.13 10.43 -7.28
CA THR A 312 -14.57 11.56 -6.53
C THR A 312 -13.67 12.42 -7.42
N ALA A 313 -13.32 13.61 -6.94
CA ALA A 313 -12.31 14.45 -7.58
C ALA A 313 -10.87 14.00 -7.32
N TYR A 314 -10.65 13.05 -6.41
CA TYR A 314 -9.33 12.63 -5.97
C TYR A 314 -8.72 11.55 -6.85
N GLU A 315 -7.39 11.61 -7.01
CA GLU A 315 -6.63 10.54 -7.65
C GLU A 315 -6.59 9.27 -6.79
N VAL A 316 -6.71 8.09 -7.43
CA VAL A 316 -6.58 6.80 -6.75
C VAL A 316 -5.11 6.49 -6.51
N PHE A 317 -4.76 6.18 -5.27
CA PHE A 317 -3.42 5.74 -4.90
C PHE A 317 -3.24 4.24 -5.13
N TYR A 318 -2.15 3.83 -5.79
CA TYR A 318 -1.75 2.45 -5.96
C TYR A 318 -0.35 2.21 -5.40
N GLU A 319 -0.16 1.10 -4.72
CA GLU A 319 1.15 0.72 -4.21
C GLU A 319 2.14 0.40 -5.33
N GLU A 320 3.43 0.68 -5.10
CA GLU A 320 4.51 0.32 -6.02
C GLU A 320 4.70 -1.21 -6.05
N LYS A 321 4.95 -1.77 -7.23
CA LYS A 321 5.16 -3.20 -7.45
C LYS A 321 6.46 -3.53 -8.20
N ARG A 322 7.15 -2.53 -8.73
CA ARG A 322 8.38 -2.71 -9.50
C ARG A 322 9.58 -2.92 -8.58
N PRO A 323 10.33 -4.04 -8.71
CA PRO A 323 11.40 -4.41 -7.77
C PRO A 323 12.46 -3.33 -7.57
N PHE A 324 12.90 -2.67 -8.64
CA PHE A 324 13.89 -1.59 -8.56
C PHE A 324 13.50 -0.47 -7.59
N PHE A 325 12.23 -0.07 -7.56
CA PHE A 325 11.74 1.01 -6.68
C PHE A 325 11.36 0.52 -5.28
N LEU A 326 11.12 -0.77 -5.12
CA LEU A 326 10.74 -1.36 -3.83
C LEU A 326 11.96 -1.59 -2.93
N GLU A 327 13.08 -1.99 -3.50
CA GLU A 327 14.31 -2.19 -2.74
C GLU A 327 14.82 -0.86 -2.18
N GLY A 328 15.05 -0.79 -0.87
CA GLY A 328 15.48 0.42 -0.18
C GLY A 328 14.40 1.53 -0.09
N LYS A 329 13.13 1.22 -0.41
CA LYS A 329 12.00 2.16 -0.37
C LYS A 329 11.93 2.94 0.94
N HIS A 330 12.14 2.26 2.08
CA HIS A 330 12.09 2.85 3.42
C HIS A 330 13.07 4.05 3.61
N ILE A 331 14.15 4.11 2.83
CA ILE A 331 15.09 5.24 2.87
C ILE A 331 14.43 6.49 2.27
N PHE A 332 13.63 6.33 1.23
CA PHE A 332 12.96 7.42 0.50
C PHE A 332 11.55 7.72 1.03
N GLU A 333 11.10 7.06 2.10
CA GLU A 333 9.82 7.36 2.71
C GLU A 333 9.85 8.70 3.42
N PHE A 334 9.07 9.65 2.92
CA PHE A 334 8.90 10.98 3.50
C PHE A 334 7.44 11.41 3.32
N GLU A 335 6.65 11.20 4.35
CA GLU A 335 5.20 11.40 4.34
C GLU A 335 4.82 12.73 5.01
N ASN A 336 3.79 13.38 4.49
CA ASN A 336 3.06 14.44 5.17
C ASN A 336 1.87 13.81 5.89
N ASP A 337 1.78 13.92 7.17
CA ASP A 337 0.85 13.32 8.15
C ASP A 337 -0.13 12.25 7.61
N SER A 338 -1.06 12.53 6.71
CA SER A 338 -2.07 11.56 6.27
C SER A 338 -2.24 11.40 4.76
N ASP A 339 -1.87 12.39 3.94
CA ASP A 339 -2.32 12.44 2.55
C ASP A 339 -1.24 12.85 1.53
N GLY A 340 0.03 12.87 1.90
CA GLY A 340 1.10 13.30 1.01
C GLY A 340 2.40 12.50 1.15
N LEU A 341 3.03 12.22 0.01
CA LEU A 341 4.35 11.60 -0.11
C LEU A 341 5.25 12.49 -0.95
N MET A 342 6.45 12.84 -0.48
CA MET A 342 7.43 13.57 -1.29
C MET A 342 7.93 12.74 -2.47
N PHE A 343 7.94 11.42 -2.35
CA PHE A 343 8.33 10.49 -3.41
C PHE A 343 7.30 9.38 -3.58
N TYR A 344 6.75 9.28 -4.78
CA TYR A 344 5.83 8.26 -5.23
C TYR A 344 6.33 7.71 -6.57
N SER A 345 7.07 6.62 -6.52
CA SER A 345 7.80 6.07 -7.66
C SER A 345 6.93 5.75 -8.88
N ARG A 346 5.63 5.50 -8.71
CA ARG A 346 4.70 5.27 -9.82
C ARG A 346 4.49 6.48 -10.72
N ARG A 347 4.91 7.69 -10.32
CA ARG A 347 4.97 8.85 -11.23
C ARG A 347 5.98 8.64 -12.35
N ILE A 348 7.10 7.96 -12.04
CA ILE A 348 8.14 7.68 -13.02
C ILE A 348 7.66 6.57 -13.95
N GLY A 349 7.51 6.88 -15.24
CA GLY A 349 7.03 5.94 -16.24
C GLY A 349 5.52 5.68 -16.21
N SER A 350 4.71 6.56 -15.61
CA SER A 350 3.25 6.51 -15.66
C SER A 350 2.70 6.65 -17.09
N LYS A 351 1.39 6.63 -17.25
CA LYS A 351 0.75 6.96 -18.55
C LYS A 351 1.13 8.38 -18.98
N PRO A 352 1.27 8.64 -20.30
CA PRO A 352 1.49 10.00 -20.79
C PRO A 352 0.40 10.96 -20.28
N ARG A 353 0.82 12.16 -19.86
CA ARG A 353 -0.10 13.14 -19.30
C ARG A 353 -0.98 13.84 -20.34
N TYR A 354 -0.49 13.99 -21.57
CA TYR A 354 -1.31 14.41 -22.68
C TYR A 354 -1.83 13.20 -23.45
N GLN A 355 -3.15 13.10 -23.58
CA GLN A 355 -3.81 12.06 -24.36
C GLN A 355 -4.68 12.73 -25.43
N PRO A 356 -4.36 12.54 -26.73
CA PRO A 356 -5.23 13.05 -27.80
C PRO A 356 -6.60 12.39 -27.73
N LEU A 357 -7.66 13.18 -27.87
CA LEU A 357 -9.03 12.68 -27.83
C LEU A 357 -9.38 11.98 -29.16
N GLU A 358 -10.06 10.84 -29.07
CA GLU A 358 -10.77 10.23 -30.20
C GLU A 358 -12.14 10.90 -30.33
N VAL A 359 -12.47 11.35 -31.54
CA VAL A 359 -13.77 11.97 -31.86
C VAL A 359 -14.41 11.18 -32.99
N ASP A 360 -15.44 10.40 -32.68
CA ASP A 360 -16.10 9.49 -33.63
C ASP A 360 -16.67 10.21 -34.85
N ASN A 361 -17.26 11.40 -34.64
CA ASN A 361 -17.88 12.16 -35.73
C ASN A 361 -16.89 12.82 -36.71
N GLU A 362 -15.60 12.92 -36.33
CA GLU A 362 -14.56 13.54 -37.18
C GLU A 362 -13.57 12.54 -37.75
N LEU A 363 -13.87 11.22 -37.69
CA LEU A 363 -12.94 10.15 -38.11
C LEU A 363 -11.53 10.36 -37.50
N THR A 364 -11.48 10.76 -36.23
CA THR A 364 -10.23 10.98 -35.51
C THR A 364 -9.95 9.75 -34.64
N PHE A 365 -8.84 9.07 -34.91
CA PHE A 365 -8.38 7.88 -34.19
C PHE A 365 -7.03 8.13 -33.55
N ALA A 366 -6.85 7.66 -32.32
CA ALA A 366 -5.58 7.80 -31.59
C ALA A 366 -5.02 6.44 -31.15
N SER A 367 -3.70 6.31 -31.22
CA SER A 367 -2.95 5.23 -30.59
C SER A 367 -2.11 5.79 -29.46
N THR A 368 -2.54 5.61 -28.21
CA THR A 368 -1.83 6.10 -27.04
C THR A 368 -0.92 5.03 -26.45
N ALA A 369 0.20 5.45 -25.88
CA ALA A 369 1.07 4.54 -25.12
C ALA A 369 0.47 4.23 -23.75
N ASP A 370 0.62 2.97 -23.30
CA ASP A 370 0.15 2.52 -21.97
C ASP A 370 0.99 3.10 -20.83
N PHE A 371 2.27 3.40 -21.09
CA PHE A 371 3.24 3.94 -20.13
C PHE A 371 4.37 4.67 -20.86
N VAL A 372 5.08 5.53 -20.13
CA VAL A 372 6.27 6.24 -20.61
C VAL A 372 7.50 5.38 -20.33
N PRO A 373 8.31 5.00 -21.35
CA PRO A 373 9.48 4.15 -21.14
C PRO A 373 10.54 4.83 -20.26
N ILE A 374 11.09 4.12 -19.29
CA ILE A 374 12.27 4.53 -18.54
C ILE A 374 13.51 4.10 -19.34
N LEU A 375 14.33 5.06 -19.74
CA LEU A 375 15.59 4.78 -20.44
C LEU A 375 16.61 4.13 -19.51
N GLY A 376 16.71 4.66 -18.29
CA GLY A 376 17.57 4.16 -17.25
C GLY A 376 17.25 4.76 -15.90
N ALA A 377 17.62 4.03 -14.87
CA ALA A 377 17.51 4.47 -13.48
C ALA A 377 18.73 4.01 -12.68
N LEU A 378 19.24 4.89 -11.83
CA LEU A 378 20.36 4.65 -10.91
C LEU A 378 19.88 4.91 -9.49
N LYS A 379 20.25 4.05 -8.56
CA LYS A 379 19.93 4.22 -7.15
C LYS A 379 21.13 3.89 -6.29
N LEU A 380 21.54 4.80 -5.42
CA LEU A 380 22.52 4.60 -4.36
C LEU A 380 21.81 4.60 -3.02
N THR A 381 21.97 3.54 -2.23
CA THR A 381 21.39 3.44 -0.89
C THR A 381 22.35 2.80 0.09
N GLY A 382 22.30 3.19 1.35
CA GLY A 382 23.05 2.55 2.43
C GLY A 382 23.12 3.39 3.70
N THR A 383 23.60 2.74 4.76
CA THR A 383 23.83 3.36 6.08
C THR A 383 25.24 3.02 6.53
N ASN A 384 26.00 4.02 6.89
CA ASN A 384 27.35 3.79 7.42
C ASN A 384 27.34 3.55 8.94
N ARG A 385 28.51 3.10 9.45
CA ARG A 385 28.75 2.79 10.88
C ARG A 385 28.37 3.92 11.85
N ASN A 386 28.41 5.17 11.37
CA ASN A 386 28.09 6.32 12.20
C ASN A 386 26.57 6.60 12.20
N GLY A 387 25.72 5.71 11.65
CA GLY A 387 24.30 5.91 11.55
C GLY A 387 23.89 6.98 10.51
N LEU A 388 24.77 7.29 9.55
CA LEU A 388 24.44 8.17 8.42
C LEU A 388 23.89 7.34 7.26
N THR A 389 22.61 7.54 6.93
CA THR A 389 21.93 6.94 5.79
C THR A 389 21.94 7.92 4.63
N ILE A 390 22.28 7.43 3.44
CA ILE A 390 22.23 8.19 2.19
C ILE A 390 21.38 7.39 1.19
N GLY A 391 20.47 8.10 0.51
CA GLY A 391 19.71 7.61 -0.63
C GLY A 391 19.81 8.63 -1.76
N VAL A 392 20.17 8.19 -2.96
CA VAL A 392 20.09 8.99 -4.20
C VAL A 392 19.44 8.13 -5.26
N LEU A 393 18.44 8.66 -5.92
CA LEU A 393 17.77 8.02 -7.05
C LEU A 393 17.73 9.01 -8.20
N GLU A 394 18.16 8.55 -9.36
CA GLU A 394 18.12 9.27 -10.64
C GLU A 394 17.39 8.40 -11.65
N SER A 395 16.45 8.97 -12.41
CA SER A 395 15.72 8.24 -13.45
C SER A 395 15.41 9.16 -14.64
N ILE A 396 15.58 8.64 -15.85
CA ILE A 396 15.30 9.36 -17.08
C ILE A 396 14.25 8.60 -17.88
N THR A 397 13.17 9.29 -18.26
CA THR A 397 12.10 8.74 -19.12
C THR A 397 12.20 9.29 -20.55
N ALA A 398 11.83 8.43 -21.52
CA ALA A 398 11.89 8.77 -22.94
C ALA A 398 10.79 9.76 -23.36
N PRO A 399 11.02 10.61 -24.34
CA PRO A 399 9.93 11.30 -25.00
C PRO A 399 8.97 10.30 -25.64
N THR A 400 7.67 10.50 -25.43
CA THR A 400 6.63 9.55 -25.89
C THR A 400 5.71 10.23 -26.88
N PHE A 401 5.22 9.45 -27.85
CA PHE A 401 4.39 9.93 -28.94
C PHE A 401 3.18 9.04 -29.11
N SER A 402 2.07 9.64 -29.53
CA SER A 402 0.88 8.95 -30.01
C SER A 402 0.75 9.17 -31.52
N SER A 403 0.27 8.15 -32.24
CA SER A 403 -0.17 8.34 -33.61
C SER A 403 -1.63 8.79 -33.59
N LEU A 404 -1.94 9.84 -34.29
CA LEU A 404 -3.28 10.41 -34.47
C LEU A 404 -3.62 10.37 -35.95
N THR A 405 -4.76 9.78 -36.30
CA THR A 405 -5.28 9.87 -37.67
C THR A 405 -6.50 10.77 -37.66
N ARG A 406 -6.46 11.86 -38.45
CA ARG A 406 -7.57 12.79 -38.62
C ARG A 406 -7.94 12.87 -40.10
N ASN A 407 -9.18 12.56 -40.47
CA ASN A 407 -9.63 12.57 -41.88
C ASN A 407 -8.72 11.79 -42.82
N GLY A 408 -8.15 10.67 -42.34
CA GLY A 408 -7.25 9.81 -43.14
C GLY A 408 -5.79 10.24 -43.19
N ALA A 409 -5.44 11.42 -42.65
CA ALA A 409 -4.06 11.88 -42.51
C ALA A 409 -3.48 11.43 -41.16
N GLU A 410 -2.29 10.79 -41.20
CA GLU A 410 -1.61 10.36 -39.97
C GLU A 410 -0.66 11.45 -39.47
N GLU A 411 -0.78 11.79 -38.19
CA GLU A 411 0.08 12.74 -37.49
C GLU A 411 0.71 12.07 -36.26
N ARG A 412 1.96 12.41 -35.94
CA ARG A 412 2.64 11.96 -34.74
C ARG A 412 2.65 13.07 -33.70
N VAL A 413 1.87 12.92 -32.64
CA VAL A 413 1.71 13.91 -31.59
C VAL A 413 2.60 13.55 -30.39
N HIS A 414 3.35 14.54 -29.90
CA HIS A 414 4.18 14.39 -28.71
C HIS A 414 3.30 14.39 -27.46
N THR A 415 3.32 13.32 -26.67
CA THR A 415 2.40 13.11 -25.53
C THR A 415 3.07 13.19 -24.16
N GLU A 416 4.39 12.97 -24.11
CA GLU A 416 5.19 13.13 -22.89
C GLU A 416 6.61 13.58 -23.24
N PRO A 417 7.18 14.58 -22.54
CA PRO A 417 8.55 15.07 -22.82
C PRO A 417 9.63 14.13 -22.27
N LEU A 418 10.87 14.29 -22.72
CA LEU A 418 12.03 13.78 -22.01
C LEU A 418 12.04 14.39 -20.61
N THR A 419 12.03 13.54 -19.59
CA THR A 419 11.94 13.98 -18.20
C THR A 419 13.03 13.33 -17.36
N ASN A 420 13.68 14.13 -16.53
CA ASN A 420 14.63 13.71 -15.52
C ASN A 420 14.01 13.81 -14.14
N TYR A 421 14.19 12.77 -13.32
CA TYR A 421 13.70 12.66 -11.94
C TYR A 421 14.89 12.41 -11.03
N THR A 422 15.11 13.30 -10.06
CA THR A 422 16.16 13.19 -9.05
C THR A 422 15.53 13.16 -7.66
N VAL A 423 15.95 12.22 -6.83
CA VAL A 423 15.54 12.12 -5.41
C VAL A 423 16.79 11.94 -4.56
N GLY A 424 17.00 12.81 -3.61
CA GLY A 424 18.10 12.78 -2.65
C GLY A 424 17.60 12.70 -1.21
N ARG A 425 18.17 11.82 -0.41
CA ARG A 425 17.86 11.62 1.00
C ARG A 425 19.12 11.51 1.82
N VAL A 426 19.19 12.24 2.91
CA VAL A 426 20.20 12.07 3.95
C VAL A 426 19.51 11.99 5.29
N GLN A 427 19.94 11.06 6.14
CA GLN A 427 19.43 10.93 7.51
C GLN A 427 20.52 10.47 8.45
N LYS A 428 20.58 11.08 9.61
CA LYS A 428 21.50 10.74 10.70
C LYS A 428 20.70 10.20 11.87
N ASN A 429 21.13 9.04 12.38
CA ASN A 429 20.62 8.43 13.59
C ASN A 429 21.68 8.49 14.68
N TRP A 430 21.33 8.91 15.89
CA TRP A 430 22.16 8.86 17.09
C TRP A 430 21.55 7.85 18.07
N ASP A 431 22.22 6.70 18.19
CA ASP A 431 21.90 5.62 19.15
C ASP A 431 20.41 5.20 19.16
N GLY A 432 19.75 5.26 18.00
CA GLY A 432 18.35 4.89 17.89
C GLY A 432 17.34 5.86 18.54
N ASN A 433 17.79 6.90 19.21
CA ASN A 433 16.91 7.82 19.94
C ASN A 433 16.65 9.15 19.25
N THR A 434 17.61 9.65 18.48
CA THR A 434 17.49 10.92 17.77
C THR A 434 17.70 10.67 16.29
N LEU A 435 16.74 11.08 15.48
CA LEU A 435 16.83 11.04 14.01
C LEU A 435 16.67 12.45 13.47
N LEU A 436 17.57 12.84 12.57
CA LEU A 436 17.47 14.08 11.79
C LEU A 436 17.71 13.74 10.33
N GLY A 437 16.84 14.19 9.46
CA GLY A 437 16.94 13.91 8.04
C GLY A 437 16.57 15.08 7.17
N ALA A 438 16.96 15.00 5.89
CA ALA A 438 16.55 15.90 4.84
C ALA A 438 16.33 15.13 3.55
N MET A 439 15.36 15.57 2.76
CA MET A 439 15.03 15.01 1.46
C MET A 439 14.86 16.13 0.44
N VAL A 440 15.30 15.88 -0.78
CA VAL A 440 15.06 16.76 -1.93
C VAL A 440 14.54 15.94 -3.10
N THR A 441 13.63 16.52 -3.87
CA THR A 441 13.18 15.97 -5.15
C THR A 441 13.24 17.04 -6.22
N SER A 442 13.57 16.64 -7.44
CA SER A 442 13.58 17.53 -8.61
C SER A 442 13.08 16.80 -9.84
N VAL A 443 12.20 17.44 -10.59
CA VAL A 443 11.71 16.96 -11.88
C VAL A 443 11.99 18.03 -12.91
N ASN A 444 12.70 17.67 -13.98
CA ASN A 444 13.08 18.59 -15.05
C ASN A 444 12.57 18.05 -16.37
N ARG A 445 11.79 18.84 -17.11
CA ARG A 445 11.18 18.48 -18.39
C ARG A 445 11.71 19.33 -19.53
N ARG A 446 11.96 18.67 -20.65
CA ARG A 446 12.30 19.36 -21.89
C ARG A 446 11.04 19.62 -22.71
N LEU A 447 10.39 20.76 -22.43
CA LEU A 447 9.12 21.15 -23.05
C LEU A 447 9.42 22.03 -24.29
N ASN A 448 9.19 21.45 -25.48
CA ASN A 448 9.39 22.13 -26.77
C ASN A 448 8.08 22.28 -27.55
N GLN A 449 6.97 21.81 -27.01
CA GLN A 449 5.65 21.81 -27.65
C GLN A 449 4.68 22.63 -26.82
N GLU A 450 3.95 23.53 -27.44
CA GLU A 450 3.04 24.45 -26.77
C GLU A 450 1.94 23.73 -26.00
N HIS A 451 1.31 22.70 -26.60
CA HIS A 451 0.27 21.89 -25.94
C HIS A 451 0.77 21.12 -24.71
N LEU A 452 2.05 20.80 -24.61
CA LEU A 452 2.65 20.22 -23.41
C LEU A 452 3.00 21.28 -22.38
N SER A 453 3.59 22.41 -22.82
CA SER A 453 3.97 23.50 -21.92
C SER A 453 2.78 24.27 -21.34
N SER A 454 1.57 24.13 -21.91
CA SER A 454 0.34 24.68 -21.33
C SER A 454 -0.26 23.85 -20.20
N ILE A 455 0.11 22.57 -20.07
CA ILE A 455 -0.41 21.66 -19.05
C ILE A 455 0.65 21.13 -18.08
N LEU A 456 1.94 21.17 -18.47
CA LEU A 456 3.05 20.64 -17.67
C LEU A 456 3.99 21.77 -17.26
N VAL A 457 4.46 21.73 -16.01
CA VAL A 457 5.51 22.63 -15.52
C VAL A 457 6.89 22.19 -16.04
N ASN A 458 7.78 23.14 -16.28
CA ASN A 458 9.15 22.85 -16.73
C ASN A 458 9.97 22.19 -15.64
N ASN A 459 9.91 22.76 -14.44
CA ASN A 459 10.65 22.28 -13.28
C ASN A 459 9.73 22.18 -12.08
N ALA A 460 9.86 21.09 -11.32
CA ALA A 460 9.25 20.92 -10.03
C ALA A 460 10.31 20.54 -9.00
N PHE A 461 10.38 21.28 -7.93
CA PHE A 461 11.32 21.08 -6.84
C PHE A 461 10.58 20.93 -5.51
N ALA A 462 10.98 19.97 -4.68
CA ALA A 462 10.56 19.93 -3.29
C ALA A 462 11.73 19.60 -2.38
N ALA A 463 11.72 20.18 -1.18
CA ALA A 463 12.68 19.92 -0.11
C ALA A 463 11.95 19.72 1.22
N GLY A 464 12.48 18.85 2.06
CA GLY A 464 11.90 18.59 3.37
C GLY A 464 12.95 18.23 4.41
N VAL A 465 12.64 18.50 5.67
CA VAL A 465 13.42 18.08 6.84
C VAL A 465 12.53 17.31 7.78
N ASP A 466 13.07 16.28 8.42
CA ASP A 466 12.40 15.47 9.42
C ASP A 466 13.26 15.32 10.68
N PHE A 467 12.59 15.34 11.79
CA PHE A 467 13.20 15.18 13.10
C PHE A 467 12.35 14.27 13.98
N THR A 468 13.00 13.30 14.64
CA THR A 468 12.36 12.44 15.64
C THR A 468 13.24 12.34 16.87
N GLN A 469 12.67 12.58 18.03
CA GLN A 469 13.35 12.41 19.32
C GLN A 469 12.53 11.51 20.23
N TYR A 470 13.16 10.49 20.76
CA TYR A 470 12.60 9.63 21.81
C TYR A 470 13.15 9.99 23.17
N PHE A 471 12.30 9.87 24.21
CA PHE A 471 12.63 10.18 25.60
C PHE A 471 12.23 9.02 26.53
N SER A 472 12.86 8.93 27.71
CA SER A 472 12.51 7.99 28.77
C SER A 472 12.41 6.55 28.29
N ASN A 473 13.52 6.02 27.72
CA ASN A 473 13.55 4.69 27.11
C ASN A 473 12.46 4.51 26.05
N ARG A 474 12.33 5.51 25.16
CA ARG A 474 11.39 5.59 24.03
C ARG A 474 9.90 5.57 24.42
N LEU A 475 9.57 5.86 25.69
CA LEU A 475 8.19 5.93 26.15
C LEU A 475 7.46 7.16 25.59
N TYR A 476 8.15 8.27 25.44
CA TYR A 476 7.64 9.51 24.85
C TYR A 476 8.39 9.81 23.56
N TYR A 477 7.73 10.52 22.66
CA TYR A 477 8.33 10.94 21.40
C TYR A 477 7.85 12.32 20.95
N LEU A 478 8.72 12.98 20.20
CA LEU A 478 8.43 14.16 19.41
C LEU A 478 8.85 13.83 17.97
N GLU A 479 7.94 14.00 17.03
CA GLU A 479 8.17 13.80 15.61
C GLU A 479 7.73 15.06 14.87
N SER A 480 8.54 15.58 13.96
CA SER A 480 8.19 16.74 13.13
C SER A 480 8.72 16.56 11.72
N LYS A 481 7.95 17.05 10.77
CA LYS A 481 8.36 17.16 9.36
C LYS A 481 7.92 18.52 8.83
N ALA A 482 8.78 19.14 8.02
CA ALA A 482 8.47 20.36 7.29
C ALA A 482 8.94 20.20 5.85
N MET A 483 8.11 20.60 4.92
CA MET A 483 8.32 20.49 3.48
C MET A 483 8.03 21.81 2.79
N PHE A 484 8.74 22.04 1.71
CA PHE A 484 8.53 23.16 0.80
C PHE A 484 8.51 22.64 -0.63
N SER A 485 7.67 23.23 -1.49
CA SER A 485 7.66 22.94 -2.93
C SER A 485 7.64 24.20 -3.75
N SER A 486 8.19 24.13 -4.96
CA SER A 486 8.18 25.19 -5.97
C SER A 486 8.07 24.56 -7.36
N LEU A 487 7.09 25.02 -8.11
CA LEU A 487 6.84 24.65 -9.50
C LEU A 487 7.10 25.88 -10.38
N ASP A 488 7.84 25.68 -11.49
CA ASP A 488 8.11 26.71 -12.49
C ASP A 488 7.63 26.25 -13.87
N GLY A 489 6.84 27.10 -14.55
CA GLY A 489 6.27 26.77 -15.86
C GLY A 489 5.72 28.02 -16.58
N THR A 490 5.02 27.79 -17.68
CA THR A 490 4.26 28.85 -18.32
C THR A 490 3.07 29.28 -17.45
N ALA A 491 2.53 30.48 -17.70
CA ALA A 491 1.35 30.93 -16.98
C ALA A 491 0.15 29.96 -17.12
N ASP A 492 -0.01 29.33 -18.28
CA ASP A 492 -1.04 28.35 -18.53
C ASP A 492 -0.82 27.08 -17.73
N ALA A 493 0.41 26.54 -17.64
CA ALA A 493 0.73 25.37 -16.82
C ALA A 493 0.48 25.64 -15.33
N ILE A 494 0.86 26.82 -14.83
CA ILE A 494 0.61 27.20 -13.44
C ILE A 494 -0.88 27.37 -13.19
N ARG A 495 -1.61 27.97 -14.12
CA ARG A 495 -3.08 28.08 -14.04
C ARG A 495 -3.73 26.69 -14.06
N HIS A 496 -3.31 25.79 -14.94
CA HIS A 496 -3.75 24.40 -14.99
C HIS A 496 -3.53 23.68 -13.64
N THR A 497 -2.37 23.87 -13.02
CA THR A 497 -2.07 23.31 -11.69
C THR A 497 -2.96 23.94 -10.61
N LYS A 498 -3.12 25.27 -10.56
CA LYS A 498 -3.98 25.97 -9.60
C LYS A 498 -5.45 25.57 -9.71
N THR A 499 -5.90 25.14 -10.89
CA THR A 499 -7.31 24.77 -11.12
C THR A 499 -7.59 23.27 -11.03
N ASN A 500 -6.56 22.43 -10.87
CA ASN A 500 -6.74 20.99 -10.75
C ASN A 500 -7.40 20.60 -9.40
N ALA A 501 -7.74 19.29 -9.27
CA ALA A 501 -8.46 18.75 -8.12
C ALA A 501 -7.70 18.86 -6.77
N THR A 502 -6.38 18.97 -6.78
CA THR A 502 -5.57 19.16 -5.58
C THR A 502 -5.75 20.57 -4.99
N HIS A 503 -5.92 21.57 -5.84
CA HIS A 503 -5.85 23.01 -5.47
C HIS A 503 -7.17 23.74 -5.54
N PHE A 504 -7.89 23.70 -6.66
CA PHE A 504 -9.15 24.44 -6.89
C PHE A 504 -9.13 25.91 -6.43
N TYR A 505 -8.13 26.69 -6.87
CA TYR A 505 -7.99 28.11 -6.53
C TYR A 505 -9.17 28.97 -7.01
N HIS A 506 -9.86 28.55 -8.07
CA HIS A 506 -10.98 29.26 -8.68
C HIS A 506 -12.29 29.11 -7.93
N ARG A 507 -12.33 28.30 -6.86
CA ARG A 507 -13.54 28.17 -6.05
C ARG A 507 -13.93 29.48 -5.37
N GLU A 508 -15.22 29.78 -5.35
CA GLU A 508 -15.75 31.03 -4.86
C GLU A 508 -15.33 31.36 -3.42
N SER A 509 -15.34 30.36 -2.56
CA SER A 509 -15.00 30.50 -1.15
C SER A 509 -13.54 30.86 -0.87
N ALA A 510 -12.66 30.62 -1.82
CA ALA A 510 -11.24 30.88 -1.71
C ALA A 510 -10.80 32.22 -2.30
N GLN A 511 -11.65 32.90 -3.05
CA GLN A 511 -11.32 34.16 -3.74
C GLN A 511 -10.85 35.29 -2.82
N ASN A 512 -11.20 35.25 -1.54
CA ASN A 512 -10.79 36.26 -0.57
C ASN A 512 -9.33 36.14 -0.13
N TYR A 513 -8.69 34.96 -0.33
CA TYR A 513 -7.31 34.70 0.12
C TYR A 513 -6.46 33.95 -0.93
N LEU A 514 -7.05 33.47 -2.02
CA LEU A 514 -6.35 32.83 -3.15
C LEU A 514 -6.62 33.63 -4.42
N GLY A 515 -5.57 33.85 -5.21
CA GLY A 515 -5.65 34.50 -6.53
C GLY A 515 -5.15 33.56 -7.62
N LEU A 516 -5.83 33.51 -8.77
CA LEU A 516 -5.36 32.75 -9.91
C LEU A 516 -4.06 33.33 -10.49
N GLY A 517 -3.92 34.69 -10.49
CA GLY A 517 -2.75 35.38 -11.04
C GLY A 517 -2.53 35.00 -12.50
N GLU A 518 -3.05 35.81 -13.42
CA GLU A 518 -3.08 35.48 -14.86
C GLU A 518 -1.68 35.23 -15.46
N ASP A 519 -0.67 35.98 -14.95
CA ASP A 519 0.71 35.93 -15.41
C ASP A 519 1.64 35.12 -14.49
N ASP A 520 1.10 34.40 -13.53
CA ASP A 520 1.94 33.62 -12.59
C ASP A 520 2.65 32.47 -13.31
N THR A 521 3.99 32.50 -13.27
CA THR A 521 4.85 31.45 -13.82
C THR A 521 5.41 30.52 -12.75
N ARG A 522 5.06 30.75 -11.48
CA ARG A 522 5.51 29.96 -10.32
C ARG A 522 4.37 29.69 -9.34
N LEU A 523 4.38 28.48 -8.77
CA LEU A 523 3.54 28.10 -7.64
C LEU A 523 4.43 27.54 -6.54
N SER A 524 4.32 28.08 -5.30
CA SER A 524 5.13 27.62 -4.18
C SER A 524 4.28 27.48 -2.92
N GLY A 525 4.67 26.56 -2.06
CA GLY A 525 3.98 26.32 -0.82
C GLY A 525 4.77 25.47 0.17
N ALA A 526 4.18 25.28 1.36
CA ALA A 526 4.76 24.51 2.44
C ALA A 526 3.72 23.61 3.10
N GLY A 527 4.18 22.44 3.54
CA GLY A 527 3.40 21.46 4.31
C GLY A 527 4.21 20.84 5.41
N GLY A 528 3.56 20.17 6.34
CA GLY A 528 4.27 19.49 7.42
C GLY A 528 3.40 19.14 8.60
N TYR A 529 4.03 18.58 9.64
CA TYR A 529 3.37 18.29 10.91
C TYR A 529 4.33 18.30 12.09
N ILE A 530 3.76 18.45 13.29
CA ILE A 530 4.40 18.22 14.58
C ILE A 530 3.50 17.27 15.34
N LYS A 531 4.08 16.15 15.82
CA LYS A 531 3.39 15.12 16.57
C LYS A 531 4.17 14.80 17.84
N ALA A 532 3.51 14.87 18.98
CA ALA A 532 4.08 14.49 20.27
C ALA A 532 3.17 13.50 20.98
N GLY A 533 3.74 12.57 21.72
CA GLY A 533 2.91 11.60 22.40
C GLY A 533 3.67 10.64 23.29
N LYS A 534 2.90 9.74 23.87
CA LYS A 534 3.34 8.59 24.64
C LYS A 534 2.94 7.32 23.92
N LYS A 535 3.89 6.40 23.77
CA LYS A 535 3.68 5.09 23.13
C LYS A 535 4.39 3.98 23.91
N GLY A 536 4.27 2.75 23.43
CA GLY A 536 5.08 1.64 23.95
C GLY A 536 4.47 0.96 25.17
N ASN A 537 5.29 0.72 26.18
CA ASN A 537 5.00 -0.16 27.33
C ASN A 537 3.94 0.38 28.31
N ALA A 538 2.95 1.14 27.85
CA ALA A 538 1.89 1.68 28.71
C ALA A 538 0.51 1.17 28.27
N GLN A 539 -0.38 0.97 29.25
CA GLN A 539 -1.79 0.68 28.95
C GLN A 539 -2.47 1.88 28.29
N TRP A 540 -2.12 3.08 28.74
CA TRP A 540 -2.61 4.35 28.22
C TRP A 540 -1.55 5.00 27.33
N ASN A 541 -1.92 5.27 26.10
CA ASN A 541 -1.14 6.01 25.12
C ASN A 541 -1.93 7.24 24.69
N PHE A 542 -1.22 8.29 24.29
CA PHE A 542 -1.84 9.50 23.76
C PHE A 542 -0.92 10.12 22.71
N ALA A 543 -1.51 10.83 21.77
CA ALA A 543 -0.79 11.62 20.79
C ALA A 543 -1.54 12.92 20.49
N GLN A 544 -0.78 13.97 20.22
CA GLN A 544 -1.27 15.24 19.73
C GLN A 544 -0.54 15.56 18.44
N THR A 545 -1.30 15.82 17.37
CA THR A 545 -0.78 16.16 16.05
C THR A 545 -1.31 17.53 15.64
N PHE A 546 -0.42 18.37 15.12
CA PHE A 546 -0.75 19.56 14.38
C PHE A 546 -0.13 19.43 12.98
N ALA A 547 -0.93 19.50 11.91
CA ALA A 547 -0.46 19.40 10.54
C ALA A 547 -0.99 20.55 9.69
N TRP A 548 -0.30 20.85 8.58
CA TRP A 548 -0.69 21.88 7.65
C TRP A 548 -0.27 21.55 6.22
N SER A 549 -1.04 22.04 5.27
CA SER A 549 -0.72 22.02 3.83
C SER A 549 -1.21 23.34 3.23
N SER A 550 -0.27 24.22 2.90
CA SER A 550 -0.61 25.54 2.35
C SER A 550 -1.23 25.42 0.97
N PRO A 551 -2.03 26.38 0.50
CA PRO A 551 -2.72 26.28 -0.79
C PRO A 551 -1.81 26.01 -1.99
N GLY A 552 -0.63 26.63 -2.04
CA GLY A 552 0.33 26.47 -3.15
C GLY A 552 1.30 25.30 -3.00
N PHE A 553 1.15 24.46 -1.97
CA PHE A 553 1.99 23.30 -1.78
C PHE A 553 1.62 22.20 -2.78
N ASP A 554 2.59 21.68 -3.55
CA ASP A 554 2.38 20.61 -4.53
C ASP A 554 3.55 19.62 -4.55
N LEU A 555 3.23 18.34 -4.57
CA LEU A 555 4.21 17.24 -4.65
C LEU A 555 3.96 16.35 -5.88
N ASN A 556 2.91 16.59 -6.67
CA ASN A 556 2.37 15.62 -7.64
C ASN A 556 3.23 15.35 -8.89
N ASP A 557 4.35 16.04 -9.06
CA ASP A 557 5.27 15.78 -10.18
C ASP A 557 6.07 14.48 -10.01
N VAL A 558 6.56 14.18 -8.79
CA VAL A 558 7.24 12.92 -8.44
C VAL A 558 6.74 12.33 -7.12
N GLY A 559 5.91 13.04 -6.40
CA GLY A 559 5.25 12.63 -5.16
C GLY A 559 3.76 12.34 -5.36
N TYR A 560 3.06 12.31 -4.26
CA TYR A 560 1.60 12.17 -4.20
C TYR A 560 1.05 13.15 -3.16
N LEU A 561 0.08 13.94 -3.55
CA LEU A 561 -0.63 14.86 -2.65
C LEU A 561 -2.09 14.90 -3.07
N LYS A 562 -2.97 14.47 -2.17
CA LYS A 562 -4.39 14.38 -2.43
C LYS A 562 -5.06 15.75 -2.43
N GLN A 563 -4.72 16.60 -1.46
CA GLN A 563 -5.32 17.92 -1.28
C GLN A 563 -4.40 18.89 -0.55
N THR A 564 -4.66 20.16 -0.75
CA THR A 564 -4.01 21.28 -0.08
C THR A 564 -5.02 22.16 0.65
N ASP A 565 -4.57 23.26 1.21
CA ASP A 565 -5.38 24.28 1.84
C ASP A 565 -6.08 23.80 3.10
N TYR A 566 -5.29 23.24 4.02
CA TYR A 566 -5.81 22.84 5.34
C TYR A 566 -4.81 23.02 6.47
N LYS A 567 -5.35 23.20 7.67
CA LYS A 567 -4.70 23.08 8.97
C LYS A 567 -5.48 22.06 9.78
N LEU A 568 -4.77 21.12 10.40
CA LEU A 568 -5.37 20.01 11.12
C LEU A 568 -4.86 19.99 12.56
N ASN A 569 -5.76 19.75 13.49
CA ASN A 569 -5.46 19.41 14.88
C ASN A 569 -6.12 18.08 15.23
N GLU A 570 -5.32 17.10 15.68
CA GLU A 570 -5.80 15.78 16.03
C GLU A 570 -5.29 15.36 17.39
N SER A 571 -6.19 14.90 18.24
CA SER A 571 -5.91 14.37 19.58
C SER A 571 -6.33 12.91 19.63
N GLU A 572 -5.45 12.03 20.08
CA GLU A 572 -5.67 10.60 20.20
C GLU A 572 -5.41 10.14 21.64
N ILE A 573 -6.32 9.32 22.17
CA ILE A 573 -6.16 8.62 23.45
C ILE A 573 -6.49 7.15 23.22
N ALA A 574 -5.55 6.25 23.55
CA ALA A 574 -5.71 4.83 23.38
C ALA A 574 -5.49 4.08 24.70
N PHE A 575 -6.38 3.16 25.00
CA PHE A 575 -6.23 2.17 26.08
C PHE A 575 -6.02 0.79 25.46
N ARG A 576 -4.99 0.06 25.92
CA ARG A 576 -4.67 -1.29 25.44
C ARG A 576 -4.49 -2.26 26.60
N LYS A 577 -5.31 -3.30 26.66
CA LYS A 577 -5.17 -4.43 27.56
C LYS A 577 -4.57 -5.59 26.78
N THR A 578 -3.32 -5.89 27.02
CA THR A 578 -2.55 -6.93 26.32
C THR A 578 -2.47 -8.24 27.11
N ASP A 579 -2.69 -8.19 28.41
CA ASP A 579 -2.84 -9.38 29.23
C ASP A 579 -4.27 -9.94 29.08
N PRO A 580 -4.48 -11.27 29.14
CA PRO A 580 -5.81 -11.84 29.06
C PRO A 580 -6.80 -11.19 30.04
N TRP A 581 -7.99 -10.88 29.54
CA TRP A 581 -9.06 -10.26 30.30
C TRP A 581 -10.40 -10.93 30.00
N GLY A 582 -10.87 -11.78 30.93
CA GLY A 582 -12.03 -12.63 30.69
C GLY A 582 -11.82 -13.50 29.43
N PRO A 583 -12.78 -13.52 28.49
CA PRO A 583 -12.67 -14.29 27.25
C PRO A 583 -11.74 -13.65 26.20
N LEU A 584 -11.19 -12.48 26.49
CA LEU A 584 -10.38 -11.73 25.52
C LEU A 584 -8.89 -11.92 25.77
N ARG A 585 -8.16 -12.27 24.73
CA ARG A 585 -6.69 -12.26 24.71
C ARG A 585 -6.12 -10.86 24.64
N PHE A 586 -6.81 -9.98 23.91
CA PHE A 586 -6.45 -8.59 23.68
C PHE A 586 -7.72 -7.75 23.62
N ALA A 587 -7.67 -6.55 24.19
CA ALA A 587 -8.69 -5.52 24.00
C ALA A 587 -8.03 -4.14 23.89
N GLY A 588 -8.49 -3.32 22.96
CA GLY A 588 -8.03 -1.94 22.78
C GLY A 588 -9.21 -1.02 22.48
N ILE A 589 -9.16 0.18 23.06
CA ILE A 589 -10.07 1.28 22.76
C ILE A 589 -9.23 2.45 22.33
N ASN A 590 -9.60 3.10 21.23
CA ASN A 590 -9.00 4.32 20.74
C ASN A 590 -10.06 5.40 20.55
N LEU A 591 -9.83 6.57 21.10
CA LEU A 591 -10.66 7.77 20.93
C LEU A 591 -9.83 8.80 20.18
N THR A 592 -10.33 9.26 19.03
CA THR A 592 -9.66 10.27 18.20
C THR A 592 -10.59 11.44 17.97
N GLN A 593 -10.15 12.65 18.26
CA GLN A 593 -10.82 13.90 17.91
C GLN A 593 -9.99 14.60 16.84
N ARG A 594 -10.66 15.03 15.75
CA ARG A 594 -10.02 15.71 14.62
C ARG A 594 -10.79 16.99 14.27
N ASN A 595 -10.04 18.06 14.05
CA ASN A 595 -10.56 19.35 13.60
C ASN A 595 -9.69 19.85 12.45
N VAL A 596 -10.34 20.25 11.35
CA VAL A 596 -9.67 20.73 10.14
C VAL A 596 -10.25 22.08 9.74
N TRP A 597 -9.38 23.00 9.40
CA TRP A 597 -9.71 24.35 8.90
C TRP A 597 -9.00 24.58 7.57
N ASP A 598 -9.63 25.38 6.69
CA ASP A 598 -8.95 25.95 5.53
C ASP A 598 -8.01 27.11 5.94
N TYR A 599 -7.22 27.62 5.02
CA TYR A 599 -6.35 28.79 5.29
C TYR A 599 -7.13 30.08 5.43
N GLY A 600 -8.39 30.17 4.94
CA GLY A 600 -9.33 31.25 5.22
C GLY A 600 -9.87 31.24 6.67
N GLY A 601 -9.56 30.22 7.47
CA GLY A 601 -9.96 30.10 8.88
C GLY A 601 -11.31 29.42 9.10
N ARG A 602 -11.94 28.87 8.05
CA ARG A 602 -13.22 28.18 8.15
C ARG A 602 -13.00 26.72 8.55
N ALA A 603 -13.78 26.22 9.51
CA ALA A 603 -13.82 24.81 9.86
C ALA A 603 -14.48 24.01 8.73
N ILE A 604 -13.75 23.05 8.16
CA ILE A 604 -14.19 22.21 7.04
C ILE A 604 -14.52 20.78 7.45
N ASP A 605 -13.86 20.26 8.49
CA ASP A 605 -14.17 18.94 9.02
C ASP A 605 -13.92 18.87 10.53
N ASN A 606 -14.91 18.39 11.28
CA ASN A 606 -14.80 18.16 12.71
C ASN A 606 -15.45 16.84 13.05
N ASN A 607 -14.68 15.93 13.67
CA ASN A 607 -15.19 14.61 14.00
C ASN A 607 -14.63 14.06 15.31
N LEU A 608 -15.31 13.04 15.82
CA LEU A 608 -14.92 12.21 16.95
C LEU A 608 -15.08 10.75 16.57
N ALA A 609 -14.01 9.99 16.65
CA ALA A 609 -13.99 8.55 16.34
C ALA A 609 -13.73 7.73 17.60
N LEU A 610 -14.51 6.67 17.78
CA LEU A 610 -14.29 5.62 18.77
C LEU A 610 -13.99 4.32 18.03
N GLN A 611 -12.85 3.70 18.35
CA GLN A 611 -12.49 2.39 17.82
C GLN A 611 -12.32 1.39 18.95
N TRP A 612 -12.88 0.19 18.76
CA TRP A 612 -12.72 -0.99 19.59
C TRP A 612 -12.06 -2.10 18.80
N ARG A 613 -11.00 -2.70 19.35
CA ARG A 613 -10.34 -3.88 18.82
C ARG A 613 -10.28 -4.98 19.86
N SER A 614 -10.56 -6.21 19.47
CA SER A 614 -10.45 -7.36 20.38
C SER A 614 -10.10 -8.65 19.66
N LEU A 615 -9.49 -9.57 20.40
CA LEU A 615 -9.18 -10.93 19.99
C LEU A 615 -9.64 -11.88 21.11
N SER A 616 -10.50 -12.83 20.80
CA SER A 616 -10.95 -13.83 21.80
C SER A 616 -9.90 -14.93 22.00
N ILE A 617 -9.88 -15.51 23.22
CA ILE A 617 -8.95 -16.61 23.57
C ILE A 617 -9.43 -17.92 22.94
N LEU A 618 -10.67 -18.31 23.18
CA LEU A 618 -11.17 -19.65 22.90
C LEU A 618 -11.36 -19.93 21.41
N HIS A 619 -11.98 -18.97 20.69
CA HIS A 619 -12.30 -19.12 19.25
C HIS A 619 -11.45 -18.26 18.36
N ARG A 620 -10.54 -17.45 18.93
CA ARG A 620 -9.64 -16.54 18.20
C ARG A 620 -10.36 -15.65 17.18
N ILE A 621 -11.59 -15.26 17.53
CA ILE A 621 -12.36 -14.31 16.75
C ILE A 621 -11.72 -12.94 16.93
N GLU A 622 -11.36 -12.32 15.82
CA GLU A 622 -10.89 -10.96 15.76
C GLU A 622 -12.05 -10.03 15.42
N MET A 623 -12.18 -8.93 16.17
CA MET A 623 -13.17 -7.89 15.93
C MET A 623 -12.49 -6.53 15.91
N ASP A 624 -12.83 -5.71 14.92
CA ASP A 624 -12.50 -4.29 14.83
C ASP A 624 -13.79 -3.54 14.55
N PHE A 625 -14.12 -2.57 15.36
CA PHE A 625 -15.27 -1.70 15.19
C PHE A 625 -14.83 -0.26 15.37
N LYS A 626 -15.17 0.58 14.43
CA LYS A 626 -14.91 2.02 14.48
C LYS A 626 -16.16 2.79 14.11
N GLU A 627 -16.53 3.72 14.97
CA GLU A 627 -17.64 4.65 14.74
C GLU A 627 -17.10 6.08 14.77
N THR A 628 -17.38 6.86 13.75
CA THR A 628 -16.99 8.27 13.65
C THR A 628 -18.21 9.14 13.50
N PHE A 629 -18.40 10.06 14.42
CA PHE A 629 -19.41 11.11 14.32
C PHE A 629 -18.78 12.37 13.75
N ASN A 630 -19.26 12.80 12.58
CA ASN A 630 -18.86 14.02 11.90
C ASN A 630 -19.96 15.07 12.07
N TRP A 631 -19.72 16.12 12.90
CA TRP A 631 -20.74 17.15 13.15
C TRP A 631 -20.62 18.37 12.27
N ASN A 632 -19.49 18.56 11.59
CA ASN A 632 -19.30 19.60 10.60
C ASN A 632 -18.48 19.04 9.44
N THR A 633 -19.07 19.00 8.26
CA THR A 633 -18.41 18.60 7.03
C THR A 633 -18.75 19.58 5.94
N VAL A 634 -17.74 20.26 5.41
CA VAL A 634 -17.83 21.15 4.24
C VAL A 634 -16.88 20.61 3.19
N ASP A 635 -17.42 20.19 2.06
CA ASP A 635 -16.62 19.70 0.93
C ASP A 635 -16.37 20.83 -0.08
N SER A 636 -15.12 21.22 -0.21
CA SER A 636 -14.67 22.28 -1.13
C SER A 636 -14.33 21.76 -2.54
N ARG A 637 -14.54 20.46 -2.79
CA ARG A 637 -14.12 19.81 -4.03
C ARG A 637 -15.24 19.11 -4.78
N ILE A 638 -16.35 18.82 -4.12
CA ILE A 638 -17.48 18.08 -4.72
C ILE A 638 -18.02 18.78 -5.97
N LEU A 639 -18.09 20.11 -5.97
CA LEU A 639 -18.56 20.91 -7.10
C LEU A 639 -17.43 21.31 -8.08
N ARG A 640 -16.27 20.64 -7.99
CA ARG A 640 -15.17 20.72 -8.94
C ARG A 640 -14.73 22.15 -9.31
N GLY A 641 -14.47 22.96 -8.28
CA GLY A 641 -14.09 24.37 -8.40
C GLY A 641 -15.24 25.35 -8.29
N GLY A 642 -16.46 24.84 -8.06
CA GLY A 642 -17.62 25.62 -7.65
C GLY A 642 -17.57 26.00 -6.17
N PRO A 643 -18.72 26.51 -5.65
CA PRO A 643 -18.83 26.85 -4.25
C PRO A 643 -18.69 25.61 -3.35
N ASP A 644 -18.18 25.80 -2.15
CA ASP A 644 -18.11 24.73 -1.16
C ASP A 644 -19.50 24.26 -0.74
N LEU A 645 -19.65 22.97 -0.48
CA LEU A 645 -20.93 22.38 -0.11
C LEU A 645 -20.91 21.88 1.32
N ARG A 646 -21.84 22.35 2.16
CA ARG A 646 -22.04 21.83 3.51
C ARG A 646 -22.91 20.58 3.49
N TYR A 647 -22.42 19.52 4.11
CA TYR A 647 -23.20 18.30 4.37
C TYR A 647 -23.85 18.33 5.76
N ALA A 648 -24.88 17.50 5.94
CA ALA A 648 -25.42 17.25 7.28
C ALA A 648 -24.40 16.47 8.13
N PRO A 649 -24.50 16.56 9.47
CA PRO A 649 -23.79 15.65 10.35
C PRO A 649 -24.06 14.20 9.97
N ASN A 650 -23.05 13.35 10.12
CA ASN A 650 -23.14 11.95 9.70
C ASN A 650 -22.35 11.03 10.63
N PHE A 651 -22.72 9.75 10.59
CA PHE A 651 -21.97 8.67 11.19
C PHE A 651 -21.26 7.86 10.10
N THR A 652 -19.99 7.54 10.34
CA THR A 652 -19.23 6.58 9.53
C THR A 652 -18.90 5.39 10.41
N SER A 653 -19.32 4.21 9.97
CA SER A 653 -19.20 2.95 10.72
C SER A 653 -18.34 1.98 9.94
N ASP A 654 -17.24 1.51 10.53
CA ASP A 654 -16.38 0.47 9.99
C ASP A 654 -16.43 -0.72 10.95
N PHE A 655 -16.77 -1.90 10.45
CA PHE A 655 -16.85 -3.12 11.25
C PHE A 655 -16.14 -4.27 10.53
N MET A 656 -15.35 -5.03 11.29
CA MET A 656 -14.72 -6.25 10.80
C MET A 656 -14.83 -7.35 11.86
N ILE A 657 -15.22 -8.54 11.40
CA ILE A 657 -15.13 -9.78 12.18
C ILE A 657 -14.44 -10.86 11.36
N SER A 658 -13.50 -11.56 11.97
CA SER A 658 -12.78 -12.67 11.34
C SER A 658 -12.71 -13.87 12.27
N SER A 659 -12.96 -15.06 11.72
CA SER A 659 -12.72 -16.31 12.40
C SER A 659 -11.23 -16.62 12.57
N ASP A 660 -10.88 -17.70 13.28
CA ASP A 660 -9.50 -18.12 13.48
C ASP A 660 -8.78 -18.34 12.16
N ARG A 661 -7.73 -17.55 11.93
CA ARG A 661 -6.90 -17.59 10.72
C ARG A 661 -6.04 -18.86 10.60
N ALA A 662 -5.90 -19.65 11.68
CA ALA A 662 -5.17 -20.93 11.65
C ALA A 662 -5.99 -22.08 11.06
N LYS A 663 -7.30 -21.93 10.96
CA LYS A 663 -8.19 -22.98 10.47
C LYS A 663 -8.15 -23.10 8.95
N PRO A 664 -8.43 -24.32 8.41
CA PRO A 664 -8.50 -24.51 6.94
C PRO A 664 -9.55 -23.63 6.26
N ILE A 665 -10.59 -23.27 6.96
CA ILE A 665 -11.66 -22.39 6.51
C ILE A 665 -11.62 -21.14 7.37
N VAL A 666 -11.43 -19.98 6.72
CA VAL A 666 -11.48 -18.66 7.38
C VAL A 666 -12.62 -17.85 6.78
N VAL A 667 -13.50 -17.39 7.63
CA VAL A 667 -14.59 -16.47 7.27
C VAL A 667 -14.26 -15.09 7.81
N LYS A 668 -14.33 -14.08 6.97
CA LYS A 668 -14.18 -12.69 7.36
C LYS A 668 -15.34 -11.89 6.78
N ILE A 669 -15.91 -10.98 7.54
CA ILE A 669 -16.94 -10.04 7.10
C ILE A 669 -16.47 -8.64 7.45
N GLU A 670 -16.51 -7.76 6.48
CA GLU A 670 -16.27 -6.34 6.62
C GLU A 670 -17.52 -5.57 6.21
N TYR A 671 -17.79 -4.49 6.91
CA TYR A 671 -18.88 -3.56 6.59
C TYR A 671 -18.35 -2.13 6.74
N ASP A 672 -18.59 -1.29 5.73
CA ASP A 672 -18.35 0.14 5.76
C ASP A 672 -19.67 0.86 5.49
N GLY A 673 -20.02 1.79 6.37
CA GLY A 673 -21.24 2.56 6.26
C GLY A 673 -21.01 4.06 6.47
N LYS A 674 -21.77 4.90 5.76
CA LYS A 674 -21.84 6.33 6.01
C LYS A 674 -23.30 6.79 5.93
N HIS A 675 -23.83 7.33 7.02
CA HIS A 675 -25.22 7.69 7.17
C HIS A 675 -25.34 9.15 7.61
N PHE A 676 -25.95 9.96 6.77
CA PHE A 676 -26.18 11.37 7.07
C PHE A 676 -27.48 11.54 7.86
N LEU A 677 -27.42 12.39 8.87
CA LEU A 677 -28.64 12.84 9.54
C LEU A 677 -29.49 13.62 8.51
N ASN A 678 -30.79 13.48 8.53
CA ASN A 678 -31.74 14.04 7.57
C ASN A 678 -31.86 13.33 6.21
N ASP A 679 -31.41 12.08 6.10
CA ASP A 679 -31.57 11.25 4.88
C ASP A 679 -30.92 11.83 3.61
N GLN A 680 -29.94 12.76 3.74
CA GLN A 680 -29.29 13.40 2.60
C GLN A 680 -28.47 12.44 1.75
N ALA A 681 -27.79 11.51 2.40
CA ALA A 681 -27.04 10.47 1.73
C ALA A 681 -26.84 9.26 2.66
N GLN A 682 -26.67 8.12 2.05
CA GLN A 682 -26.27 6.89 2.72
C GLN A 682 -25.39 6.06 1.80
N TYR A 683 -24.29 5.59 2.33
CA TYR A 683 -23.43 4.61 1.69
C TYR A 683 -23.34 3.38 2.57
N ASN A 684 -23.41 2.21 1.98
CA ASN A 684 -23.22 0.95 2.68
C ASN A 684 -22.46 0.00 1.76
N GLU A 685 -21.50 -0.70 2.31
CA GLU A 685 -20.71 -1.72 1.63
C GLU A 685 -20.53 -2.92 2.56
N ILE A 686 -20.76 -4.11 2.05
CA ILE A 686 -20.49 -5.36 2.75
C ILE A 686 -19.54 -6.23 1.94
N ARG A 687 -18.51 -6.75 2.59
CA ARG A 687 -17.45 -7.55 1.98
C ARG A 687 -17.24 -8.86 2.74
N PRO A 688 -18.12 -9.86 2.59
CA PRO A 688 -17.84 -11.21 3.06
C PRO A 688 -16.70 -11.84 2.25
N SER A 689 -15.81 -12.48 2.95
CA SER A 689 -14.64 -13.15 2.38
C SER A 689 -14.50 -14.54 2.97
N LEU A 690 -14.14 -15.49 2.12
CA LEU A 690 -13.99 -16.90 2.45
C LEU A 690 -12.66 -17.40 1.93
N THR A 691 -11.85 -17.94 2.82
CA THR A 691 -10.57 -18.56 2.49
C THR A 691 -10.63 -20.05 2.77
N PHE A 692 -10.28 -20.86 1.76
CA PHE A 692 -10.13 -22.30 1.86
C PHE A 692 -8.68 -22.70 1.64
N ARG A 693 -8.18 -23.57 2.52
CA ARG A 693 -6.90 -24.25 2.38
C ARG A 693 -7.14 -25.73 2.19
N LEU A 694 -6.86 -26.21 0.99
CA LEU A 694 -7.08 -27.59 0.60
C LEU A 694 -5.74 -28.33 0.59
N GLY A 695 -5.53 -29.13 1.65
CA GLY A 695 -4.23 -29.80 1.87
C GLY A 695 -3.11 -28.77 2.08
N GLN A 696 -1.92 -29.13 1.59
CA GLN A 696 -0.71 -28.32 1.76
C GLN A 696 -0.41 -27.41 0.54
N HIS A 697 -1.09 -27.61 -0.59
CA HIS A 697 -0.71 -27.07 -1.89
C HIS A 697 -1.68 -26.04 -2.48
N ILE A 698 -2.93 -26.01 -2.04
CA ILE A 698 -3.97 -25.21 -2.69
C ILE A 698 -4.58 -24.22 -1.70
N HIS A 699 -4.61 -22.98 -2.11
CA HIS A 699 -5.22 -21.87 -1.39
C HIS A 699 -6.22 -21.14 -2.30
N LEU A 700 -7.46 -21.09 -1.88
CA LEU A 700 -8.53 -20.36 -2.56
C LEU A 700 -9.07 -19.27 -1.64
N THR A 701 -9.05 -18.03 -2.11
CA THR A 701 -9.73 -16.92 -1.45
C THR A 701 -10.80 -16.35 -2.37
N SER A 702 -12.00 -16.18 -1.84
CA SER A 702 -13.12 -15.52 -2.52
C SER A 702 -13.65 -14.39 -1.65
N GLN A 703 -13.86 -13.22 -2.23
CA GLN A 703 -14.43 -12.05 -1.59
C GLN A 703 -15.52 -11.46 -2.47
N LEU A 704 -16.71 -11.37 -1.95
CA LEU A 704 -17.82 -10.61 -2.54
C LEU A 704 -17.73 -9.17 -2.03
N ASN A 705 -18.00 -8.23 -2.92
CA ASN A 705 -18.20 -6.82 -2.58
C ASN A 705 -19.58 -6.42 -3.08
N TYR A 706 -20.44 -5.94 -2.18
CA TYR A 706 -21.71 -5.36 -2.53
C TYR A 706 -21.84 -4.00 -1.85
N ALA A 707 -21.95 -2.94 -2.68
CA ALA A 707 -22.15 -1.60 -2.18
C ALA A 707 -23.41 -0.97 -2.78
N TRP A 708 -24.15 -0.23 -1.96
CA TRP A 708 -25.26 0.61 -2.40
C TRP A 708 -25.12 2.01 -1.83
N ASN A 709 -25.30 2.97 -2.71
CA ASN A 709 -25.13 4.38 -2.43
C ASN A 709 -26.36 5.16 -2.86
N LYS A 710 -26.83 6.06 -2.00
CA LYS A 710 -27.86 7.03 -2.30
C LYS A 710 -27.35 8.40 -1.86
N ASP A 711 -27.17 9.30 -2.78
CA ASP A 711 -26.72 10.67 -2.50
C ASP A 711 -27.65 11.68 -3.18
N HIS A 712 -28.25 12.58 -2.42
CA HIS A 712 -29.18 13.57 -2.93
C HIS A 712 -28.47 14.81 -3.51
N LEU A 713 -27.17 14.95 -3.30
CA LEU A 713 -26.37 16.11 -3.70
C LEU A 713 -25.13 15.69 -4.51
N GLN A 714 -25.21 14.57 -5.24
CA GLN A 714 -24.12 14.14 -6.10
C GLN A 714 -23.91 15.14 -7.24
N TYR A 715 -22.67 15.56 -7.46
CA TYR A 715 -22.31 16.42 -8.58
C TYR A 715 -22.59 15.72 -9.92
N VAL A 716 -23.16 16.43 -10.87
CA VAL A 716 -23.46 15.98 -12.22
C VAL A 716 -22.58 16.71 -13.23
N ASN A 717 -22.70 18.04 -13.31
CA ASN A 717 -21.95 18.82 -14.30
C ASN A 717 -21.79 20.29 -13.88
N THR A 718 -20.83 20.95 -14.47
CA THR A 718 -20.69 22.40 -14.47
C THR A 718 -21.09 22.93 -15.83
N VAL A 719 -22.15 23.70 -15.90
CA VAL A 719 -22.76 24.16 -17.17
C VAL A 719 -22.50 25.67 -17.33
N ALA A 720 -21.87 26.03 -18.46
CA ALA A 720 -21.77 27.45 -18.84
C ALA A 720 -23.17 28.00 -19.17
N LEU A 721 -23.54 29.12 -18.57
CA LEU A 721 -24.84 29.72 -18.78
C LEU A 721 -24.97 30.42 -20.15
N LEU A 722 -26.05 30.19 -20.84
CA LEU A 722 -26.31 30.75 -22.14
C LEU A 722 -26.86 32.19 -22.00
N GLY A 723 -26.16 33.19 -22.48
CA GLY A 723 -26.73 34.53 -22.69
C GLY A 723 -26.16 35.69 -21.86
N ASN A 724 -25.25 35.49 -20.89
CA ASN A 724 -24.68 36.58 -20.14
C ASN A 724 -23.14 36.40 -19.99
N ALA A 725 -22.39 37.36 -20.51
CA ALA A 725 -20.92 37.36 -20.43
C ALA A 725 -20.37 37.52 -18.99
N ASN A 726 -21.21 37.84 -18.03
CA ASN A 726 -20.88 38.00 -16.61
C ASN A 726 -21.46 36.93 -15.69
N ASP A 727 -22.23 35.96 -16.20
CA ASP A 727 -22.84 34.95 -15.34
C ASP A 727 -21.93 33.78 -15.09
N ARG A 728 -21.80 33.44 -13.81
CA ARG A 728 -21.09 32.30 -13.30
C ARG A 728 -21.71 30.99 -13.81
N ALA A 729 -20.92 29.94 -13.97
CA ALA A 729 -21.42 28.63 -14.36
C ALA A 729 -22.48 28.10 -13.38
N ALA A 730 -23.45 27.34 -13.87
CA ALA A 730 -24.38 26.60 -13.03
C ALA A 730 -23.77 25.24 -12.63
N TYR A 731 -23.80 24.93 -11.35
CA TYR A 731 -23.35 23.65 -10.81
C TYR A 731 -24.56 22.74 -10.62
N VAL A 732 -24.68 21.73 -11.47
CA VAL A 732 -25.80 20.79 -11.46
C VAL A 732 -25.48 19.64 -10.53
N MET A 733 -26.41 19.35 -9.63
CA MET A 733 -26.41 18.17 -8.74
C MET A 733 -27.64 17.32 -9.02
N GLY A 734 -27.59 16.04 -8.69
CA GLY A 734 -28.71 15.13 -8.79
C GLY A 734 -28.79 14.16 -7.62
N ARG A 735 -29.95 13.55 -7.42
CA ARG A 735 -30.06 12.39 -6.55
C ARG A 735 -29.55 11.19 -7.31
N MET A 736 -28.41 10.64 -6.85
CA MET A 736 -27.84 9.42 -7.38
C MET A 736 -28.30 8.21 -6.57
N ARG A 737 -28.61 7.11 -7.26
CA ARG A 737 -28.75 5.77 -6.68
C ARG A 737 -27.81 4.86 -7.43
N GLN A 738 -26.82 4.34 -6.72
CA GLN A 738 -25.76 3.50 -7.28
C GLN A 738 -25.75 2.14 -6.61
N GLU A 739 -25.57 1.10 -7.41
CA GLU A 739 -25.27 -0.26 -6.95
C GLU A 739 -23.94 -0.70 -7.56
N THR A 740 -23.09 -1.28 -6.71
CA THR A 740 -21.79 -1.81 -7.12
C THR A 740 -21.66 -3.24 -6.65
N TYR A 741 -21.28 -4.12 -7.56
CA TYR A 741 -21.03 -5.53 -7.33
C TYR A 741 -19.62 -5.88 -7.75
N GLY A 742 -18.88 -6.55 -6.90
CA GLY A 742 -17.57 -7.08 -7.18
C GLY A 742 -17.43 -8.49 -6.62
N LEU A 743 -16.81 -9.38 -7.37
CA LEU A 743 -16.39 -10.66 -6.88
C LEU A 743 -14.91 -10.80 -7.18
N THR A 744 -14.09 -11.05 -6.19
CA THR A 744 -12.69 -11.37 -6.39
C THR A 744 -12.44 -12.79 -5.97
N PHE A 745 -11.79 -13.57 -6.80
CA PHE A 745 -11.30 -14.89 -6.41
C PHE A 745 -9.84 -15.06 -6.82
N ARG A 746 -9.09 -15.69 -5.91
CA ARG A 746 -7.67 -16.01 -6.09
C ARG A 746 -7.45 -17.47 -5.77
N LEU A 747 -6.94 -18.19 -6.75
CA LEU A 747 -6.52 -19.58 -6.60
C LEU A 747 -5.00 -19.62 -6.69
N GLN A 748 -4.36 -20.21 -5.70
CA GLN A 748 -2.93 -20.47 -5.68
C GLN A 748 -2.71 -21.96 -5.56
N GLY A 749 -1.97 -22.52 -6.50
CA GLY A 749 -1.52 -23.90 -6.48
C GLY A 749 -0.01 -23.96 -6.52
N ASN A 750 0.61 -24.48 -5.46
CA ASN A 750 2.05 -24.59 -5.34
C ASN A 750 2.45 -26.07 -5.43
N ILE A 751 3.04 -26.47 -6.53
CA ILE A 751 3.49 -27.86 -6.75
C ILE A 751 4.75 -28.11 -5.94
N THR A 752 5.67 -27.15 -5.97
CA THR A 752 6.87 -27.07 -5.12
C THR A 752 7.05 -25.63 -4.64
N PRO A 753 7.93 -25.33 -3.67
CA PRO A 753 8.26 -23.96 -3.30
C PRO A 753 8.76 -23.09 -4.47
N ASP A 754 9.33 -23.73 -5.50
CA ASP A 754 9.95 -23.06 -6.66
C ASP A 754 9.02 -23.04 -7.89
N PHE A 755 7.87 -23.77 -7.88
CA PHE A 755 6.92 -23.82 -9.01
C PHE A 755 5.49 -23.60 -8.55
N SER A 756 4.87 -22.53 -9.05
CA SER A 756 3.51 -22.12 -8.68
C SER A 756 2.65 -21.76 -9.88
N ILE A 757 1.34 -21.97 -9.72
CA ILE A 757 0.29 -21.56 -10.65
C ILE A 757 -0.69 -20.72 -9.86
N GLN A 758 -0.94 -19.50 -10.32
CA GLN A 758 -1.83 -18.55 -9.67
C GLN A 758 -2.89 -18.09 -10.66
N TYR A 759 -4.12 -18.05 -10.23
CA TYR A 759 -5.20 -17.45 -10.99
C TYR A 759 -5.93 -16.41 -10.16
N TYR A 760 -6.07 -15.23 -10.73
CA TYR A 760 -6.87 -14.11 -10.23
C TYR A 760 -8.01 -13.84 -11.19
N GLY A 761 -9.22 -13.63 -10.67
CA GLY A 761 -10.37 -13.20 -11.45
C GLY A 761 -11.23 -12.23 -10.65
N SER A 762 -11.64 -11.14 -11.30
CA SER A 762 -12.43 -10.08 -10.66
C SER A 762 -13.48 -9.50 -11.62
N PRO A 763 -14.68 -10.11 -11.72
CA PRO A 763 -15.82 -9.43 -12.30
C PRO A 763 -16.27 -8.29 -11.38
N PHE A 764 -16.44 -7.12 -11.97
CA PHE A 764 -16.84 -5.89 -11.31
C PHE A 764 -17.91 -5.19 -12.13
N SER A 765 -18.89 -4.63 -11.46
CA SER A 765 -19.94 -3.87 -12.10
C SER A 765 -20.44 -2.75 -11.18
N SER A 766 -20.63 -1.56 -11.75
CA SER A 766 -21.22 -0.42 -11.05
C SER A 766 -22.19 0.30 -11.96
N SER A 767 -23.40 0.53 -11.48
CA SER A 767 -24.45 1.21 -12.21
C SER A 767 -25.13 2.26 -11.36
N ALA A 768 -25.37 3.42 -11.92
CA ALA A 768 -26.04 4.51 -11.23
C ALA A 768 -27.12 5.17 -12.07
N ARG A 769 -28.20 5.56 -11.39
CA ARG A 769 -29.29 6.36 -11.94
C ARG A 769 -29.36 7.69 -11.20
N TYR A 770 -29.58 8.75 -11.97
CA TYR A 770 -29.76 10.11 -11.48
C TYR A 770 -31.19 10.62 -11.73
N ASP A 771 -31.72 11.28 -10.74
CA ASP A 771 -33.01 11.97 -10.82
C ASP A 771 -33.01 13.19 -9.88
N GLN A 772 -34.12 13.95 -9.80
CA GLN A 772 -34.27 15.13 -8.96
C GLN A 772 -33.09 16.09 -9.06
N PHE A 773 -32.88 16.59 -10.28
CA PHE A 773 -31.78 17.52 -10.56
C PHE A 773 -31.99 18.85 -9.84
N LYS A 774 -30.87 19.44 -9.44
CA LYS A 774 -30.82 20.67 -8.62
C LYS A 774 -29.68 21.55 -9.09
N LEU A 775 -29.86 22.85 -8.98
CA LEU A 775 -28.79 23.83 -9.18
C LEU A 775 -28.25 24.28 -7.82
N ALA A 776 -26.93 24.45 -7.68
CA ALA A 776 -26.33 24.97 -6.46
C ALA A 776 -26.89 26.36 -6.11
N GLY A 777 -27.23 26.57 -4.83
CA GLY A 777 -27.74 27.80 -4.26
C GLY A 777 -26.83 28.35 -3.16
N GLU A 778 -27.36 28.66 -1.98
CA GLU A 778 -26.57 29.05 -0.79
C GLU A 778 -25.93 27.81 -0.15
N THR A 779 -24.95 27.20 -0.82
CA THR A 779 -24.41 25.87 -0.52
C THR A 779 -23.85 25.70 0.89
N LEU A 780 -23.49 26.79 1.57
CA LEU A 780 -22.99 26.79 2.95
C LEU A 780 -24.10 27.06 4.00
N SER A 781 -25.34 27.29 3.57
CA SER A 781 -26.48 27.54 4.49
C SER A 781 -26.62 26.36 5.48
N HIS A 782 -26.99 26.70 6.73
CA HIS A 782 -27.41 25.70 7.73
C HIS A 782 -28.75 25.07 7.36
N ASP A 783 -29.64 25.87 6.69
CA ASP A 783 -30.89 25.35 6.14
C ASP A 783 -30.60 24.55 4.88
N TYR A 784 -30.87 23.24 4.92
CA TYR A 784 -30.65 22.32 3.83
C TYR A 784 -31.32 22.76 2.52
N ARG A 785 -32.56 23.28 2.60
CA ARG A 785 -33.36 23.66 1.43
C ARG A 785 -32.81 24.88 0.69
N LYS A 786 -32.05 25.71 1.34
CA LYS A 786 -31.39 26.87 0.71
C LYS A 786 -30.08 26.51 -0.03
N ARG A 787 -29.53 25.34 0.20
CA ARG A 787 -28.27 24.91 -0.44
C ARG A 787 -28.42 24.68 -1.93
N PHE A 788 -29.64 24.47 -2.41
CA PHE A 788 -29.91 24.21 -3.83
C PHE A 788 -31.29 24.72 -4.22
N HIS A 789 -31.48 24.87 -5.54
CA HIS A 789 -32.78 25.04 -6.19
C HIS A 789 -33.14 23.75 -6.90
N GLU A 790 -34.18 23.05 -6.50
CA GLU A 790 -34.67 21.83 -7.15
C GLU A 790 -35.44 22.20 -8.42
N LEU A 791 -35.04 21.62 -9.56
CA LEU A 791 -35.69 21.85 -10.84
C LEU A 791 -37.01 21.08 -10.89
N THR A 792 -38.10 21.79 -11.19
CA THR A 792 -39.41 21.14 -11.40
C THR A 792 -39.52 20.53 -12.80
N ASP A 793 -40.49 19.66 -13.03
CA ASP A 793 -40.70 19.01 -14.34
C ASP A 793 -40.98 20.05 -15.46
N GLU A 794 -41.43 21.28 -15.12
CA GLU A 794 -41.60 22.38 -16.07
C GLU A 794 -40.27 23.09 -16.39
N GLN A 795 -39.28 22.98 -15.51
CA GLN A 795 -38.01 23.67 -15.62
C GLN A 795 -36.91 22.81 -16.23
N ILE A 796 -37.13 21.49 -16.40
CA ILE A 796 -36.20 20.59 -17.01
C ILE A 796 -36.88 19.66 -18.02
N SER A 797 -36.29 19.51 -19.17
CA SER A 797 -36.77 18.61 -20.23
C SER A 797 -35.64 17.68 -20.72
N TRP A 798 -36.04 16.55 -21.25
CA TRP A 798 -35.15 15.54 -21.87
C TRP A 798 -35.47 15.40 -23.35
N ASP A 799 -34.47 15.43 -24.23
CA ASP A 799 -34.62 15.40 -25.70
C ASP A 799 -33.85 14.24 -26.37
N ASP A 800 -33.91 13.05 -25.81
CA ASP A 800 -33.24 11.82 -26.27
C ASP A 800 -31.71 11.79 -26.08
N ASP A 801 -31.03 12.92 -25.81
CA ASP A 801 -29.56 12.96 -25.66
C ASP A 801 -29.09 13.88 -24.51
N HIS A 802 -29.82 14.97 -24.27
CA HIS A 802 -29.45 15.99 -23.30
C HIS A 802 -30.61 16.41 -22.41
N TYR A 803 -30.31 16.75 -21.16
CA TYR A 803 -31.20 17.52 -20.30
C TYR A 803 -31.01 19.00 -20.58
N THR A 804 -32.12 19.69 -20.83
CA THR A 804 -32.18 21.15 -20.96
C THR A 804 -32.93 21.71 -19.78
N PHE A 805 -32.37 22.68 -19.07
CA PHE A 805 -33.04 23.34 -17.95
C PHE A 805 -33.16 24.85 -18.15
N ASN A 806 -34.25 25.43 -17.58
CA ASN A 806 -34.48 26.85 -17.50
C ASN A 806 -35.30 27.15 -16.24
N ASP A 807 -34.65 27.79 -15.23
CA ASP A 807 -35.29 28.18 -13.96
C ASP A 807 -35.85 29.61 -13.97
N GLY A 808 -35.85 30.26 -15.13
CA GLY A 808 -36.26 31.67 -15.30
C GLY A 808 -35.09 32.65 -15.14
N THR A 809 -33.99 32.24 -14.53
CA THR A 809 -32.76 33.05 -14.33
C THR A 809 -31.54 32.41 -14.95
N ARG A 810 -31.47 31.08 -14.95
CA ARG A 810 -30.35 30.29 -15.45
C ARG A 810 -30.88 29.27 -16.47
N ASN A 811 -30.17 29.09 -17.56
CA ASN A 811 -30.48 28.10 -18.57
C ASN A 811 -29.23 27.40 -19.09
N GLY A 812 -29.35 26.16 -19.49
CA GLY A 812 -28.24 25.41 -20.02
C GLY A 812 -28.58 23.95 -20.31
N THR A 813 -27.61 23.22 -20.80
CA THR A 813 -27.78 21.79 -21.15
C THR A 813 -26.65 20.93 -20.55
N PHE A 814 -26.97 19.67 -20.24
CA PHE A 814 -25.99 18.66 -19.81
C PHE A 814 -26.41 17.27 -20.29
N GLY A 815 -25.44 16.39 -20.53
CA GLY A 815 -25.66 15.04 -20.99
C GLY A 815 -26.26 14.13 -19.90
N ASN A 816 -26.73 12.95 -20.28
CA ASN A 816 -27.24 11.93 -19.37
C ASN A 816 -26.14 11.48 -18.39
N PRO A 817 -26.30 11.67 -17.07
CA PRO A 817 -25.34 11.22 -16.08
C PRO A 817 -25.50 9.75 -15.69
N ASP A 818 -26.56 9.07 -16.11
CA ASP A 818 -26.74 7.64 -15.85
C ASP A 818 -25.61 6.83 -16.45
N PHE A 819 -25.17 5.82 -15.73
CA PHE A 819 -24.12 4.95 -16.27
C PHE A 819 -24.26 3.49 -15.85
N SER A 820 -23.64 2.63 -16.63
CA SER A 820 -23.31 1.26 -16.27
C SER A 820 -21.88 0.97 -16.71
N PHE A 821 -21.04 0.63 -15.76
CA PHE A 821 -19.66 0.24 -15.98
C PHE A 821 -19.48 -1.23 -15.61
N ASN A 822 -18.97 -2.03 -16.54
CA ASN A 822 -18.73 -3.45 -16.37
C ASN A 822 -17.28 -3.78 -16.70
N GLU A 823 -16.59 -4.47 -15.83
CA GLU A 823 -15.21 -4.88 -16.05
C GLU A 823 -14.98 -6.31 -15.55
N PHE A 824 -14.27 -7.11 -16.33
CA PHE A 824 -13.72 -8.38 -15.88
C PHE A 824 -12.23 -8.39 -16.14
N ARG A 825 -11.46 -8.48 -15.08
CA ARG A 825 -10.01 -8.68 -15.14
C ARG A 825 -9.66 -10.05 -14.64
N SER A 826 -8.86 -10.77 -15.40
CA SER A 826 -8.28 -12.01 -14.91
C SER A 826 -6.83 -12.16 -15.33
N ASN A 827 -6.07 -12.86 -14.50
CA ASN A 827 -4.65 -13.10 -14.68
C ASN A 827 -4.30 -14.53 -14.26
N LEU A 828 -3.74 -15.30 -15.18
CA LEU A 828 -3.12 -16.60 -14.90
C LEU A 828 -1.62 -16.43 -14.95
N VAL A 829 -0.94 -16.75 -13.89
CA VAL A 829 0.53 -16.66 -13.75
C VAL A 829 1.09 -18.03 -13.42
N ILE A 830 1.99 -18.51 -14.25
CA ILE A 830 2.84 -19.67 -13.99
C ILE A 830 4.23 -19.12 -13.70
N ARG A 831 4.77 -19.41 -12.51
CA ARG A 831 6.11 -19.00 -12.07
C ARG A 831 6.94 -20.24 -11.81
N TRP A 832 8.13 -20.25 -12.37
CA TRP A 832 9.13 -21.28 -12.11
C TRP A 832 10.49 -20.66 -11.84
N GLU A 833 10.99 -20.86 -10.62
CA GLU A 833 12.38 -20.55 -10.24
C GLU A 833 13.26 -21.76 -10.58
N TYR A 834 13.75 -21.78 -11.81
CA TYR A 834 14.50 -22.93 -12.33
C TYR A 834 15.95 -22.99 -11.78
N ARG A 835 16.42 -21.89 -11.18
CA ARG A 835 17.69 -21.75 -10.45
C ARG A 835 17.51 -20.62 -9.41
N PRO A 836 18.19 -20.69 -8.23
CA PRO A 836 18.13 -19.60 -7.26
C PRO A 836 18.35 -18.22 -7.90
N GLY A 837 17.40 -17.29 -7.70
CA GLY A 837 17.42 -15.95 -8.29
C GLY A 837 17.07 -15.87 -9.78
N SER A 838 16.85 -17.00 -10.49
CA SER A 838 16.51 -17.01 -11.92
C SER A 838 15.12 -17.58 -12.14
N THR A 839 14.24 -16.82 -12.81
CA THR A 839 12.83 -17.18 -12.94
C THR A 839 12.32 -17.13 -14.37
N LEU A 840 11.35 -18.00 -14.65
CA LEU A 840 10.52 -18.00 -15.84
C LEU A 840 9.08 -17.70 -15.45
N TYR A 841 8.47 -16.75 -16.14
CA TYR A 841 7.04 -16.42 -16.00
C TYR A 841 6.33 -16.66 -17.32
N ALA A 842 5.19 -17.34 -17.26
CA ALA A 842 4.21 -17.33 -18.33
C ALA A 842 2.90 -16.71 -17.77
N VAL A 843 2.41 -15.68 -18.43
CA VAL A 843 1.27 -14.89 -17.95
C VAL A 843 0.22 -14.80 -19.06
N TRP A 844 -1.02 -15.05 -18.69
CA TRP A 844 -2.19 -14.77 -19.54
C TRP A 844 -3.13 -13.81 -18.81
N GLU A 845 -3.24 -12.60 -19.36
CA GLU A 845 -4.20 -11.60 -18.90
C GLU A 845 -5.41 -11.62 -19.83
N HIS A 846 -6.60 -11.57 -19.26
CA HIS A 846 -7.85 -11.45 -19.98
C HIS A 846 -8.66 -10.31 -19.37
N ASN A 847 -9.04 -9.35 -20.20
CA ASN A 847 -9.78 -8.16 -19.79
C ASN A 847 -11.00 -7.94 -20.67
N ARG A 848 -12.12 -7.58 -20.03
CA ARG A 848 -13.33 -7.07 -20.68
C ARG A 848 -13.70 -5.78 -19.97
N ASN A 849 -13.95 -4.73 -20.70
CA ASN A 849 -14.30 -3.42 -20.16
C ASN A 849 -15.35 -2.76 -21.04
N GLY A 850 -16.45 -2.30 -20.45
CA GLY A 850 -17.52 -1.60 -21.13
C GLY A 850 -18.15 -0.54 -20.26
N HIS A 851 -18.41 0.60 -20.87
CA HIS A 851 -19.12 1.72 -20.28
C HIS A 851 -20.32 2.07 -21.16
N ARG A 852 -21.48 2.34 -20.55
CA ARG A 852 -22.71 2.77 -21.21
C ARG A 852 -23.38 3.87 -20.41
N GLN A 853 -23.95 4.85 -21.07
CA GLN A 853 -24.72 5.92 -20.46
C GLN A 853 -26.19 5.49 -20.22
N VAL A 854 -26.36 4.38 -19.49
CA VAL A 854 -27.67 3.84 -19.14
C VAL A 854 -27.62 3.11 -17.83
N TYR A 855 -28.58 3.33 -16.97
CA TYR A 855 -28.73 2.58 -15.73
C TYR A 855 -29.22 1.17 -15.99
N GLN A 856 -28.56 0.18 -15.38
CA GLN A 856 -28.94 -1.22 -15.49
C GLN A 856 -28.90 -1.87 -14.11
N PRO A 857 -30.05 -2.09 -13.48
CA PRO A 857 -30.10 -2.71 -12.16
C PRO A 857 -29.87 -4.23 -12.23
N GLY A 858 -29.30 -4.74 -11.15
CA GLY A 858 -29.23 -6.16 -10.84
C GLY A 858 -28.00 -6.87 -11.42
N TRP A 859 -27.36 -7.63 -10.56
CA TRP A 859 -26.11 -8.38 -10.82
C TRP A 859 -26.21 -9.31 -12.05
N GLY A 860 -27.32 -10.02 -12.22
CA GLY A 860 -27.49 -10.96 -13.34
C GLY A 860 -27.45 -10.29 -14.71
N ASN A 861 -28.15 -9.15 -14.87
CA ASN A 861 -28.16 -8.38 -16.12
C ASN A 861 -26.78 -7.82 -16.43
N GLN A 862 -26.10 -7.33 -15.45
CA GLN A 862 -24.78 -6.74 -15.60
C GLN A 862 -23.72 -7.80 -15.93
N LEU A 863 -23.77 -8.99 -15.31
CA LEU A 863 -22.92 -10.12 -15.67
C LEU A 863 -23.19 -10.60 -17.09
N HIS A 864 -24.45 -10.73 -17.48
CA HIS A 864 -24.81 -11.12 -18.84
C HIS A 864 -24.18 -10.18 -19.87
N GLN A 865 -24.25 -8.88 -19.64
CA GLN A 865 -23.63 -7.89 -20.53
C GLN A 865 -22.10 -7.96 -20.53
N LEU A 866 -21.49 -8.15 -19.37
CA LEU A 866 -20.04 -8.30 -19.24
C LEU A 866 -19.49 -9.41 -20.15
N TRP A 867 -20.21 -10.53 -20.25
CA TRP A 867 -19.80 -11.65 -21.09
C TRP A 867 -20.00 -11.41 -22.60
N HIS A 868 -20.81 -10.43 -23.00
CA HIS A 868 -20.99 -10.04 -24.40
C HIS A 868 -19.94 -9.00 -24.87
N ILE A 869 -19.21 -8.39 -23.94
CA ILE A 869 -18.10 -7.48 -24.29
C ILE A 869 -16.95 -8.30 -24.86
N ALA A 870 -16.47 -7.92 -26.05
CA ALA A 870 -15.35 -8.60 -26.69
C ALA A 870 -14.06 -8.46 -25.83
N PRO A 871 -13.33 -9.55 -25.56
CA PRO A 871 -12.19 -9.53 -24.65
C PRO A 871 -10.91 -8.99 -25.31
N SER A 872 -10.07 -8.35 -24.51
CA SER A 872 -8.65 -8.18 -24.78
C SER A 872 -7.87 -9.28 -24.07
N ASN A 873 -6.89 -9.87 -24.73
CA ASN A 873 -6.02 -10.90 -24.19
C ASN A 873 -4.56 -10.51 -24.35
N THR A 874 -3.78 -10.69 -23.31
CA THR A 874 -2.34 -10.52 -23.36
C THR A 874 -1.66 -11.82 -22.93
N PHE A 875 -0.76 -12.31 -23.76
CA PHE A 875 0.11 -13.43 -23.44
C PHE A 875 1.53 -12.91 -23.29
N MET A 876 2.17 -13.21 -22.16
CA MET A 876 3.53 -12.76 -21.86
C MET A 876 4.38 -13.96 -21.45
N LEU A 877 5.58 -14.05 -22.02
CA LEU A 877 6.63 -14.93 -21.56
C LEU A 877 7.82 -14.07 -21.16
N LYS A 878 8.27 -14.20 -19.92
CA LYS A 878 9.40 -13.45 -19.37
C LYS A 878 10.38 -14.41 -18.73
N MET A 879 11.66 -14.22 -19.01
CA MET A 879 12.76 -14.97 -18.42
C MET A 879 13.81 -14.01 -17.90
N ASN A 880 14.28 -14.24 -16.69
CA ASN A 880 15.47 -13.59 -16.15
C ASN A 880 16.53 -14.61 -15.77
N TYR A 881 17.78 -14.17 -15.69
CA TYR A 881 18.90 -14.99 -15.30
C TYR A 881 19.81 -14.24 -14.32
N TRP A 882 19.95 -14.77 -13.11
CA TRP A 882 20.77 -14.17 -12.07
C TRP A 882 22.23 -14.60 -12.20
N LEU A 883 23.12 -13.63 -12.21
CA LEU A 883 24.58 -13.79 -12.22
C LEU A 883 25.14 -13.04 -11.02
N GLY A 884 25.90 -13.69 -10.16
CA GLY A 884 26.57 -13.09 -8.99
C GLY A 884 28.04 -13.51 -8.91
N TRP A 885 28.93 -12.54 -8.60
CA TRP A 885 30.36 -12.74 -8.41
C TRP A 885 30.85 -12.19 -7.08
#